data_d7a1200647d42fabaca383c3bb9f76ab
#
_entry.id   d7a1200647d42fabaca383c3bb9f76ab
#
_cell.length_a   1.000
_cell.length_b   1.000
_cell.length_c   1.000
_cell.angle_alpha   90.00
_cell.angle_beta   90.00
_cell.angle_gamma   90.00
#
_symmetry.space_group_name_H-M   'P 1'
#
loop_
_entity.id
_entity.type
_entity.pdbx_description
1 polymer ?
#
loop_
_entity_poly.entity_id
_entity_poly.type
_entity_poly.pdbx_seq_one_letter_code
_entity_poly.pdbx_strand_id
1 'polypeptide(L)'
;MHWRALPPCWLGGPPLSKHWTGRVGGTAIGGRGLPPVTSPPLRNRIRGCMEVMGPAALLILSLAWITATWPPLTQSAELLGGAQLEHAELAVHNELKLPLNLTWVSSDCFQCVPRALAECVAGRVSRVAVDSTHAGTLALVSSGGELCRMDVWLGELGEFSLRVERGNLSSNATCGPITTTRAPVNSSLPVLIAAGVLLLLSILFPLSGWAFRSEAMVPPQPQILPPNSTTTATSTQAQRLRSLDTFRGISIVLMVFVNYGGGKYWYFKHSAWNGLTVADLVFPWFVFALGSAVGLSTAGPLRRGRPSRLRLSLRALWRSLLLFLIGIFIVTPNYCHGPLVWSELRVPGVLQRLAVANAAVSLLEIYAWGPHHSPLARVMRWPWLRDLLPFWPQWLLVGLLQVAWLSLTLLLPVPGCMTGYLGPGGIGSGGSQANCTGGAAGYIDRWLLTDRHLYQTPTTRNLYRTTVPYDPEGILGTLNVVLSAFLGLQAARTVLSFPGDHRGIVRRFLLWAALLGVISAVLTKCTRDEGFLPVNKNLWSTSFVTVTACFAFLLLAALHLATDALQVWTGTPFHYAGMNPLLLYVGHELLASFFPFRWGAPPAPPAGPLPHAWPLAQNLVACAIWVVVAWRLHHHRLFLKL
;
A
#
# COMPACT_ATOMS: atom_id res chain seq x y z
N MET A 1 31.77 7.71 -14.10
CA MET A 1 31.27 7.88 -15.47
C MET A 1 30.31 9.05 -15.47
N HIS A 2 30.59 10.05 -16.27
CA HIS A 2 29.93 11.36 -16.29
C HIS A 2 28.46 11.28 -16.71
N TRP A 3 27.57 11.81 -15.88
CA TRP A 3 26.22 12.19 -16.29
C TRP A 3 26.21 13.66 -16.65
N ARG A 4 26.05 13.95 -17.94
CA ARG A 4 25.79 15.29 -18.46
C ARG A 4 24.31 15.64 -18.25
N ALA A 5 24.07 16.78 -17.64
CA ALA A 5 22.77 17.44 -17.57
C ALA A 5 22.25 17.78 -18.98
N LEU A 6 20.97 17.50 -19.23
CA LEU A 6 20.23 18.02 -20.36
C LEU A 6 19.43 19.26 -19.92
N PRO A 7 19.37 20.32 -20.75
CA PRO A 7 18.73 21.58 -20.41
C PRO A 7 17.20 21.53 -20.55
N PRO A 8 16.46 22.42 -19.87
CA PRO A 8 15.02 22.55 -20.05
C PRO A 8 14.71 23.41 -21.27
N CYS A 9 14.05 22.87 -22.26
CA CYS A 9 13.38 23.62 -23.31
C CYS A 9 11.89 23.37 -23.19
N TRP A 10 11.17 24.44 -22.90
CA TRP A 10 9.81 24.76 -23.36
C TRP A 10 9.23 25.89 -22.53
N LEU A 11 9.46 27.12 -22.95
CA LEU A 11 8.61 28.30 -22.81
C LEU A 11 9.24 29.44 -23.63
N GLY A 12 8.73 29.60 -24.81
CA GLY A 12 9.08 30.74 -25.68
C GLY A 12 8.05 30.90 -26.78
N GLY A 13 7.05 31.71 -26.55
CA GLY A 13 6.15 32.23 -27.59
C GLY A 13 5.87 33.70 -27.29
N PRO A 14 5.84 34.57 -28.32
CA PRO A 14 6.01 36.02 -28.18
C PRO A 14 4.75 36.78 -27.78
N PRO A 15 4.87 38.03 -27.31
CA PRO A 15 3.76 38.86 -26.87
C PRO A 15 3.07 39.53 -28.08
N LEU A 16 1.74 39.38 -28.15
CA LEU A 16 0.93 40.19 -29.04
C LEU A 16 0.25 41.31 -28.26
N SER A 17 0.80 42.48 -28.40
CA SER A 17 0.14 43.76 -28.13
C SER A 17 -0.95 44.01 -29.17
N LYS A 18 -2.17 44.34 -28.76
CA LYS A 18 -3.05 45.23 -29.55
C LYS A 18 -4.01 45.97 -28.63
N HIS A 19 -3.84 47.27 -28.61
CA HIS A 19 -4.77 48.31 -28.21
C HIS A 19 -6.14 48.13 -28.92
N TRP A 20 -7.21 48.33 -28.15
CA TRP A 20 -8.48 48.86 -28.65
C TRP A 20 -9.09 49.83 -27.67
N THR A 21 -9.03 51.09 -28.09
CA THR A 21 -9.83 52.21 -27.57
C THR A 21 -11.14 52.22 -28.34
N GLY A 22 -12.28 52.37 -27.67
CA GLY A 22 -13.58 52.52 -28.31
C GLY A 22 -14.62 53.02 -27.33
N ARG A 23 -15.09 54.24 -27.55
CA ARG A 23 -15.96 55.10 -26.72
C ARG A 23 -17.44 54.70 -26.72
N VAL A 24 -18.05 54.95 -25.56
CA VAL A 24 -19.31 55.66 -25.29
C VAL A 24 -20.62 55.22 -25.94
N GLY A 25 -21.60 54.99 -25.12
CA GLY A 25 -23.04 54.94 -25.43
C GLY A 25 -23.85 54.54 -24.23
N GLY A 26 -24.39 55.52 -23.47
CA GLY A 26 -25.22 55.28 -22.28
C GLY A 26 -26.67 55.03 -22.64
N THR A 27 -27.33 54.20 -21.85
CA THR A 27 -28.74 54.34 -21.50
C THR A 27 -28.99 53.68 -20.15
N ALA A 28 -29.57 54.47 -19.25
CA ALA A 28 -29.98 54.07 -17.91
C ALA A 28 -31.30 53.30 -17.98
N ILE A 29 -31.39 52.12 -17.33
CA ILE A 29 -32.65 51.54 -16.86
C ILE A 29 -32.43 50.78 -15.54
N GLY A 30 -33.12 51.24 -14.51
CA GLY A 30 -33.78 50.48 -13.45
C GLY A 30 -32.93 49.59 -12.54
N GLY A 31 -32.58 50.09 -11.36
CA GLY A 31 -32.02 49.33 -10.27
C GLY A 31 -32.97 48.26 -9.71
N ARG A 32 -32.44 47.04 -9.54
CA ARG A 32 -32.85 46.13 -8.49
C ARG A 32 -31.59 45.74 -7.72
N GLY A 33 -31.57 46.15 -6.47
CA GLY A 33 -30.47 45.86 -5.56
C GLY A 33 -30.31 44.36 -5.35
N LEU A 34 -29.13 43.88 -5.61
CA LEU A 34 -28.65 42.56 -5.15
C LEU A 34 -28.35 42.65 -3.65
N PRO A 35 -28.74 41.67 -2.84
CA PRO A 35 -28.39 41.66 -1.43
C PRO A 35 -26.86 41.58 -1.24
N PRO A 36 -26.33 42.19 -0.20
CA PRO A 36 -24.88 42.15 0.07
C PRO A 36 -24.45 40.71 0.33
N VAL A 37 -23.46 40.24 -0.42
CA VAL A 37 -22.75 39.00 -0.15
C VAL A 37 -21.96 39.20 1.14
N THR A 38 -22.54 38.83 2.26
CA THR A 38 -21.84 38.77 3.54
C THR A 38 -20.81 37.61 3.47
N SER A 39 -19.57 37.96 3.31
CA SER A 39 -18.47 37.00 3.52
C SER A 39 -18.56 36.45 4.96
N PRO A 40 -18.44 35.13 5.18
CA PRO A 40 -18.45 34.58 6.53
C PRO A 40 -17.34 35.22 7.37
N PRO A 41 -17.60 35.52 8.66
CA PRO A 41 -16.64 36.22 9.52
C PRO A 41 -15.32 35.50 9.58
N LEU A 42 -14.24 36.25 9.55
CA LEU A 42 -12.82 35.78 9.58
C LEU A 42 -12.57 34.70 10.65
N ARG A 43 -13.34 34.77 11.75
CA ARG A 43 -13.31 33.84 12.89
C ARG A 43 -13.67 32.38 12.50
N ASN A 44 -14.57 32.17 11.54
CA ASN A 44 -14.93 30.82 11.06
C ASN A 44 -13.88 30.27 10.08
N ARG A 45 -13.15 31.12 9.37
CA ARG A 45 -12.02 30.71 8.53
C ARG A 45 -10.82 30.29 9.38
N ILE A 46 -10.54 31.00 10.48
CA ILE A 46 -9.45 30.66 11.41
C ILE A 46 -9.77 29.37 12.16
N ARG A 47 -11.03 29.14 12.54
CA ARG A 47 -11.47 27.91 13.24
C ARG A 47 -11.33 26.65 12.38
N GLY A 48 -11.72 26.71 11.10
CA GLY A 48 -11.53 25.61 10.16
C GLY A 48 -10.04 25.33 9.86
N CYS A 49 -9.18 26.36 9.86
CA CYS A 49 -7.75 26.19 9.76
C CYS A 49 -7.14 25.54 11.00
N MET A 50 -7.58 25.90 12.21
CA MET A 50 -7.07 25.32 13.46
C MET A 50 -7.50 23.87 13.67
N GLU A 51 -8.70 23.47 13.19
CA GLU A 51 -9.18 22.08 13.35
C GLU A 51 -8.40 21.05 12.52
N VAL A 52 -7.76 21.48 11.44
CA VAL A 52 -7.03 20.56 10.53
C VAL A 52 -5.53 20.88 10.45
N MET A 53 -5.15 22.15 10.54
CA MET A 53 -3.75 22.53 10.57
C MET A 53 -3.11 22.33 11.96
N GLY A 54 -3.88 22.30 13.03
CA GLY A 54 -3.38 22.09 14.38
C GLY A 54 -2.53 20.82 14.51
N PRO A 55 -3.06 19.63 14.20
CA PRO A 55 -2.26 18.41 14.32
C PRO A 55 -1.17 18.29 13.25
N ALA A 56 -1.43 18.77 12.02
CA ALA A 56 -0.42 18.76 10.97
C ALA A 56 0.69 19.80 11.23
N ALA A 57 0.34 21.00 11.70
CA ALA A 57 1.31 22.02 12.06
C ALA A 57 2.11 21.62 13.33
N LEU A 58 1.46 21.01 14.32
CA LEU A 58 2.14 20.47 15.49
C LEU A 58 3.04 19.28 15.12
N LEU A 59 2.61 18.43 14.19
CA LEU A 59 3.45 17.35 13.65
C LEU A 59 4.66 17.91 12.91
N ILE A 60 4.47 18.91 12.05
CA ILE A 60 5.56 19.56 11.32
C ILE A 60 6.50 20.29 12.30
N LEU A 61 5.96 21.00 13.28
CA LEU A 61 6.74 21.72 14.28
C LEU A 61 7.47 20.76 15.24
N SER A 62 6.84 19.67 15.66
CA SER A 62 7.49 18.65 16.51
C SER A 62 8.57 17.90 15.74
N LEU A 63 8.34 17.59 14.47
CA LEU A 63 9.34 16.98 13.59
C LEU A 63 10.48 17.97 13.27
N ALA A 64 10.17 19.25 13.03
CA ALA A 64 11.15 20.32 12.85
C ALA A 64 11.95 20.58 14.13
N TRP A 65 11.31 20.49 15.31
CA TRP A 65 12.00 20.62 16.60
C TRP A 65 12.92 19.44 16.88
N ILE A 66 12.47 18.21 16.60
CA ILE A 66 13.30 16.99 16.67
C ILE A 66 14.51 17.10 15.73
N THR A 67 14.34 17.66 14.53
CA THR A 67 15.44 17.87 13.58
C THR A 67 16.35 19.03 13.95
N ALA A 68 15.83 20.10 14.60
CA ALA A 68 16.59 21.29 15.00
C ALA A 68 17.36 21.12 16.32
N THR A 69 16.86 20.26 17.22
CA THR A 69 17.55 19.94 18.50
C THR A 69 18.62 18.86 18.35
N TRP A 70 18.75 18.27 17.17
CA TRP A 70 19.80 17.30 16.86
C TRP A 70 21.12 18.04 16.63
N PRO A 71 22.21 17.71 17.33
CA PRO A 71 23.49 18.35 17.08
C PRO A 71 23.92 18.10 15.62
N PRO A 72 24.50 19.08 14.93
CA PRO A 72 25.02 18.87 13.58
C PRO A 72 26.17 17.86 13.65
N LEU A 73 25.90 16.68 13.06
CA LEU A 73 26.79 15.52 13.01
C LEU A 73 27.92 15.73 11.96
N THR A 74 28.66 16.81 12.06
CA THR A 74 29.76 17.12 11.12
C THR A 74 31.09 16.48 11.47
N GLN A 75 31.23 15.80 12.62
CA GLN A 75 32.56 15.29 13.06
C GLN A 75 32.73 13.76 13.12
N SER A 76 31.69 12.96 12.86
CA SER A 76 31.81 11.48 12.98
C SER A 76 31.74 10.73 11.66
N ALA A 77 31.59 11.42 10.52
CA ALA A 77 31.37 10.78 9.23
C ALA A 77 32.61 10.15 8.59
N GLU A 78 33.81 10.49 9.06
CA GLU A 78 35.08 9.98 8.50
C GLU A 78 35.52 8.61 9.03
N LEU A 79 34.92 8.11 10.12
CA LEU A 79 35.34 6.86 10.78
C LEU A 79 34.53 5.61 10.41
N LEU A 80 33.42 5.73 9.69
CA LEU A 80 32.59 4.60 9.26
C LEU A 80 32.54 4.56 7.74
N GLY A 81 33.47 3.86 7.15
CA GLY A 81 33.47 3.57 5.72
C GLY A 81 32.16 2.89 5.31
N GLY A 82 31.26 3.66 4.67
CA GLY A 82 30.19 3.12 3.86
C GLY A 82 29.15 2.20 4.51
N ALA A 83 28.91 2.27 5.83
CA ALA A 83 27.93 1.44 6.52
C ALA A 83 26.53 1.63 5.92
N GLN A 84 25.98 0.57 5.33
CA GLN A 84 24.63 0.56 4.74
C GLN A 84 23.61 0.22 5.81
N LEU A 85 22.43 0.90 5.78
CA LEU A 85 21.28 0.52 6.60
C LEU A 85 20.90 -0.94 6.33
N GLU A 86 20.34 -1.62 7.35
CA GLU A 86 19.96 -3.03 7.29
C GLU A 86 21.15 -4.01 7.10
N HIS A 87 22.38 -3.58 7.40
CA HIS A 87 23.57 -4.44 7.37
C HIS A 87 24.33 -4.39 8.68
N ALA A 88 25.02 -5.48 8.99
CA ALA A 88 25.99 -5.61 10.06
C ALA A 88 27.37 -5.91 9.44
N GLU A 89 28.44 -5.54 10.11
CA GLU A 89 29.80 -5.86 9.69
C GLU A 89 30.29 -7.09 10.45
N LEU A 90 30.73 -8.12 9.70
CA LEU A 90 31.33 -9.32 10.25
C LEU A 90 32.82 -9.38 9.88
N ALA A 91 33.69 -9.32 10.87
CA ALA A 91 35.12 -9.53 10.72
C ALA A 91 35.43 -11.02 10.93
N VAL A 92 35.87 -11.70 9.88
CA VAL A 92 36.31 -13.12 9.94
C VAL A 92 37.82 -13.17 10.05
N HIS A 93 38.32 -13.69 11.16
CA HIS A 93 39.73 -13.93 11.41
C HIS A 93 40.06 -15.35 10.98
N ASN A 94 40.65 -15.51 9.80
CA ASN A 94 41.08 -16.82 9.30
C ASN A 94 42.52 -17.11 9.73
N GLU A 95 42.70 -17.90 10.79
CA GLU A 95 44.01 -18.32 11.28
C GLU A 95 44.53 -19.61 10.61
N LEU A 96 43.74 -20.14 9.67
CA LEU A 96 44.16 -21.30 8.87
C LEU A 96 45.10 -20.90 7.73
N LYS A 97 45.89 -21.85 7.23
CA LYS A 97 46.73 -21.64 6.06
C LYS A 97 46.00 -21.81 4.71
N LEU A 98 44.69 -21.96 4.74
CA LEU A 98 43.84 -22.21 3.56
C LEU A 98 42.82 -21.08 3.40
N PRO A 99 42.49 -20.65 2.18
CA PRO A 99 41.41 -19.73 1.94
C PRO A 99 40.06 -20.40 2.26
N LEU A 100 39.13 -19.61 2.80
CA LEU A 100 37.78 -20.06 3.16
C LEU A 100 36.75 -19.24 2.42
N ASN A 101 35.71 -19.87 1.91
CA ASN A 101 34.53 -19.19 1.37
C ASN A 101 33.47 -19.01 2.46
N LEU A 102 33.17 -17.77 2.78
CA LEU A 102 32.06 -17.43 3.66
C LEU A 102 30.78 -17.46 2.85
N THR A 103 29.82 -18.28 3.27
CA THR A 103 28.50 -18.39 2.63
C THR A 103 27.40 -17.98 3.59
N TRP A 104 26.32 -17.44 3.04
CA TRP A 104 25.15 -16.94 3.77
C TRP A 104 23.84 -17.36 3.11
N VAL A 105 22.88 -17.75 3.94
CA VAL A 105 21.48 -17.97 3.54
C VAL A 105 20.57 -17.24 4.52
N SER A 106 19.82 -16.25 4.05
CA SER A 106 18.82 -15.58 4.86
C SER A 106 17.64 -16.51 5.15
N SER A 107 17.08 -16.46 6.35
CA SER A 107 15.85 -17.18 6.71
C SER A 107 14.61 -16.68 5.93
N ASP A 108 14.69 -15.50 5.32
CA ASP A 108 13.67 -14.97 4.41
C ASP A 108 13.66 -15.67 3.05
N CYS A 109 14.77 -16.34 2.71
CA CYS A 109 14.99 -17.03 1.44
C CYS A 109 14.65 -18.52 1.56
N PHE A 110 13.43 -18.90 1.14
CA PHE A 110 12.94 -20.28 1.28
C PHE A 110 13.70 -21.26 0.37
N GLN A 111 14.32 -22.26 0.98
CA GLN A 111 15.10 -23.31 0.29
C GLN A 111 16.13 -22.76 -0.69
N CYS A 112 16.84 -21.70 -0.31
CA CYS A 112 17.84 -21.10 -1.16
C CYS A 112 19.18 -21.82 -1.09
N VAL A 113 19.89 -21.82 -2.22
CA VAL A 113 21.27 -22.27 -2.30
C VAL A 113 22.16 -21.30 -1.52
N PRO A 114 23.11 -21.80 -0.69
CA PRO A 114 24.08 -20.96 0.00
C PRO A 114 24.84 -20.04 -0.96
N ARG A 115 24.91 -18.77 -0.62
CA ARG A 115 25.58 -17.76 -1.44
C ARG A 115 26.94 -17.43 -0.84
N ALA A 116 28.00 -17.47 -1.66
CA ALA A 116 29.29 -16.93 -1.27
C ALA A 116 29.18 -15.41 -1.08
N LEU A 117 29.53 -14.91 0.11
CA LEU A 117 29.63 -13.48 0.43
C LEU A 117 31.02 -12.95 0.15
N ALA A 118 32.04 -13.67 0.59
CA ALA A 118 33.42 -13.28 0.42
C ALA A 118 34.37 -14.50 0.56
N GLU A 119 35.55 -14.37 -0.02
CA GLU A 119 36.65 -15.24 0.22
C GLU A 119 37.50 -14.69 1.38
N CYS A 120 37.64 -15.50 2.43
CA CYS A 120 38.44 -15.17 3.61
C CYS A 120 39.87 -15.67 3.41
N VAL A 121 40.78 -14.76 3.09
CA VAL A 121 42.18 -15.07 2.80
C VAL A 121 42.88 -15.63 4.04
N ALA A 122 43.76 -16.62 3.84
CA ALA A 122 44.55 -17.25 4.88
C ALA A 122 45.39 -16.23 5.67
N GLY A 123 45.35 -16.31 6.99
CA GLY A 123 46.16 -15.47 7.90
C GLY A 123 45.73 -13.97 7.90
N ARG A 124 44.57 -13.63 7.37
CA ARG A 124 44.07 -12.24 7.33
C ARG A 124 42.66 -12.10 7.93
N VAL A 125 42.32 -10.88 8.27
CA VAL A 125 40.98 -10.48 8.68
C VAL A 125 40.22 -10.01 7.45
N SER A 126 39.09 -10.67 7.13
CA SER A 126 38.21 -10.29 6.06
C SER A 126 36.95 -9.66 6.66
N ARG A 127 36.62 -8.41 6.29
CA ARG A 127 35.40 -7.70 6.74
C ARG A 127 34.33 -7.83 5.67
N VAL A 128 33.15 -8.24 6.08
CA VAL A 128 32.03 -8.55 5.19
C VAL A 128 30.75 -7.91 5.73
N ALA A 129 30.01 -7.22 4.85
CA ALA A 129 28.67 -6.73 5.17
C ALA A 129 27.67 -7.90 5.04
N VAL A 130 26.93 -8.18 6.11
CA VAL A 130 25.90 -9.21 6.20
C VAL A 130 24.55 -8.54 6.40
N ASP A 131 23.50 -9.05 5.72
CA ASP A 131 22.13 -8.59 5.90
C ASP A 131 21.67 -8.83 7.34
N SER A 132 21.23 -7.77 8.01
CA SER A 132 20.77 -7.77 9.40
C SER A 132 19.25 -7.79 9.56
N THR A 133 18.49 -7.77 8.44
CA THR A 133 17.02 -7.70 8.48
C THR A 133 16.39 -8.96 9.07
N HIS A 134 16.95 -10.12 8.72
CA HIS A 134 16.47 -11.43 9.15
C HIS A 134 17.63 -12.26 9.69
N ALA A 135 17.30 -13.24 10.51
CA ALA A 135 18.26 -14.29 10.88
C ALA A 135 18.72 -15.05 9.62
N GLY A 136 19.81 -15.74 9.70
CA GLY A 136 20.26 -16.59 8.59
C GLY A 136 21.32 -17.57 9.03
N THR A 137 21.63 -18.47 8.12
CA THR A 137 22.66 -19.49 8.31
C THR A 137 23.96 -19.04 7.64
N LEU A 138 24.99 -18.91 8.44
CA LEU A 138 26.36 -18.61 8.03
C LEU A 138 27.16 -19.91 8.00
N ALA A 139 27.83 -20.18 6.88
CA ALA A 139 28.71 -21.33 6.81
C ALA A 139 30.05 -20.95 6.18
N LEU A 140 31.12 -21.56 6.68
CA LEU A 140 32.45 -21.47 6.15
C LEU A 140 32.81 -22.78 5.42
N VAL A 141 33.15 -22.63 4.15
CA VAL A 141 33.41 -23.74 3.26
C VAL A 141 34.86 -23.65 2.77
N SER A 142 35.61 -24.78 2.87
CA SER A 142 36.93 -24.94 2.28
C SER A 142 36.87 -25.85 1.05
N SER A 143 38.01 -26.05 0.36
CA SER A 143 38.14 -27.02 -0.72
C SER A 143 37.84 -28.47 -0.30
N GLY A 144 37.92 -28.78 1.00
CA GLY A 144 37.60 -30.09 1.58
C GLY A 144 36.17 -30.25 2.09
N GLY A 145 35.32 -29.23 1.97
CA GLY A 145 33.95 -29.27 2.43
C GLY A 145 33.60 -28.17 3.45
N GLU A 146 32.40 -28.28 4.03
CA GLU A 146 31.87 -27.35 5.04
C GLU A 146 32.62 -27.54 6.36
N LEU A 147 33.23 -26.49 6.91
CA LEU A 147 33.97 -26.52 8.16
C LEU A 147 33.08 -26.26 9.36
N CYS A 148 32.20 -25.26 9.25
CA CYS A 148 31.26 -24.95 10.30
C CYS A 148 30.00 -24.27 9.72
N ARG A 149 28.90 -24.46 10.41
CA ARG A 149 27.58 -23.84 10.12
C ARG A 149 27.00 -23.33 11.42
N MET A 150 26.47 -22.12 11.38
CA MET A 150 25.84 -21.49 12.52
C MET A 150 24.66 -20.65 12.10
N ASP A 151 23.56 -20.75 12.84
CA ASP A 151 22.40 -19.88 12.69
C ASP A 151 22.61 -18.64 13.55
N VAL A 152 22.58 -17.47 12.92
CA VAL A 152 22.92 -16.21 13.56
C VAL A 152 21.94 -15.12 13.21
N TRP A 153 21.74 -14.21 14.15
CA TRP A 153 21.09 -12.95 13.90
C TRP A 153 22.03 -11.82 14.30
N LEU A 154 22.51 -11.09 13.30
CA LEU A 154 23.42 -9.97 13.48
C LEU A 154 22.58 -8.70 13.52
N GLY A 155 22.61 -7.97 14.63
CA GLY A 155 21.85 -6.72 14.77
C GLY A 155 22.40 -5.61 13.89
N GLU A 156 21.53 -4.72 13.45
CA GLU A 156 21.82 -3.64 12.51
C GLU A 156 22.93 -2.71 12.98
N LEU A 157 23.86 -2.38 12.06
CA LEU A 157 25.04 -1.55 12.31
C LEU A 157 25.95 -2.05 13.46
N GLY A 158 25.77 -3.31 13.89
CA GLY A 158 26.66 -3.98 14.81
C GLY A 158 27.95 -4.41 14.12
N GLU A 159 29.05 -4.45 14.87
CA GLU A 159 30.29 -5.06 14.44
C GLU A 159 30.53 -6.35 15.22
N PHE A 160 30.75 -7.42 14.47
CA PHE A 160 30.91 -8.78 15.01
C PHE A 160 32.24 -9.38 14.56
N SER A 161 32.79 -10.27 15.36
CA SER A 161 34.03 -10.95 15.06
C SER A 161 33.87 -12.46 15.20
N LEU A 162 34.32 -13.19 14.18
CA LEU A 162 34.35 -14.65 14.13
C LEU A 162 35.81 -15.11 13.95
N ARG A 163 36.31 -15.94 14.86
CA ARG A 163 37.63 -16.55 14.76
C ARG A 163 37.53 -17.99 14.27
N VAL A 164 38.41 -18.35 13.36
CA VAL A 164 38.53 -19.72 12.82
C VAL A 164 39.93 -20.21 13.11
N GLU A 165 40.02 -21.15 14.03
CA GLU A 165 41.30 -21.69 14.55
C GLU A 165 41.47 -23.16 14.15
N ARG A 166 42.71 -23.66 14.21
CA ARG A 166 42.98 -25.05 14.01
C ARG A 166 42.61 -25.84 15.27
N GLY A 167 41.71 -26.83 15.13
CA GLY A 167 41.34 -27.69 16.25
C GLY A 167 42.50 -28.55 16.78
N ASN A 168 42.38 -28.97 18.03
CA ASN A 168 43.40 -29.75 18.73
C ASN A 168 43.66 -31.15 18.17
N LEU A 169 42.75 -31.72 17.37
CA LEU A 169 42.98 -32.97 16.62
C LEU A 169 43.28 -32.63 15.16
N SER A 170 44.37 -33.11 14.66
CA SER A 170 45.16 -32.76 13.48
C SER A 170 44.44 -32.57 12.12
N SER A 171 43.15 -32.54 12.02
CA SER A 171 42.43 -32.35 10.75
C SER A 171 41.19 -31.46 10.81
N ASN A 172 40.67 -31.09 11.98
CA ASN A 172 39.41 -30.33 12.07
C ASN A 172 39.64 -28.86 12.48
N ALA A 173 39.24 -27.93 11.60
CA ALA A 173 39.13 -26.52 11.96
C ALA A 173 37.93 -26.32 12.88
N THR A 174 38.05 -25.48 13.91
CA THR A 174 36.96 -25.10 14.81
C THR A 174 36.63 -23.63 14.65
N CYS A 175 35.34 -23.32 14.56
CA CYS A 175 34.86 -21.95 14.58
C CYS A 175 34.56 -21.53 16.02
N GLY A 176 35.15 -20.43 16.43
CA GLY A 176 34.85 -19.83 17.73
C GLY A 176 33.42 -19.22 17.74
N PRO A 177 32.94 -18.82 18.92
CA PRO A 177 31.68 -18.09 19.01
C PRO A 177 31.80 -16.71 18.36
N ILE A 178 30.69 -16.22 17.79
CA ILE A 178 30.63 -14.85 17.29
C ILE A 178 30.64 -13.91 18.49
N THR A 179 31.64 -13.03 18.53
CA THR A 179 31.79 -12.02 19.57
C THR A 179 31.36 -10.66 19.06
N THR A 180 30.64 -9.90 19.86
CA THR A 180 30.21 -8.54 19.51
C THR A 180 31.32 -7.56 19.84
N THR A 181 31.91 -6.93 18.83
CA THR A 181 32.94 -5.88 18.98
C THR A 181 32.29 -4.52 19.23
N ARG A 182 31.17 -4.24 18.53
CA ARG A 182 30.35 -3.07 18.70
C ARG A 182 28.88 -3.46 18.78
N ALA A 183 28.19 -2.96 19.81
CA ALA A 183 26.79 -3.26 20.02
C ALA A 183 25.92 -2.77 18.85
N PRO A 184 24.92 -3.55 18.41
CA PRO A 184 23.97 -3.14 17.38
C PRO A 184 23.08 -2.01 17.87
N VAL A 185 22.54 -1.24 16.93
CA VAL A 185 21.62 -0.13 17.20
C VAL A 185 20.20 -0.62 17.34
N ASN A 186 19.42 0.00 18.22
CA ASN A 186 17.99 -0.28 18.34
C ASN A 186 17.21 0.41 17.20
N SER A 187 17.04 -0.28 16.07
CA SER A 187 16.35 0.23 14.89
C SER A 187 14.84 0.48 15.12
N SER A 188 14.21 -0.16 16.11
CA SER A 188 12.77 0.00 16.40
C SER A 188 12.43 1.28 17.16
N LEU A 189 13.39 1.90 17.84
CA LEU A 189 13.16 3.06 18.69
C LEU A 189 12.54 4.26 17.96
N PRO A 190 12.98 4.66 16.74
CA PRO A 190 12.36 5.78 16.01
C PRO A 190 10.88 5.55 15.69
N VAL A 191 10.50 4.34 15.31
CA VAL A 191 9.09 4.01 15.02
C VAL A 191 8.24 4.07 16.29
N LEU A 192 8.75 3.57 17.41
CA LEU A 192 8.05 3.64 18.69
C LEU A 192 7.85 5.09 19.15
N ILE A 193 8.87 5.92 19.00
CA ILE A 193 8.76 7.36 19.28
C ILE A 193 7.72 8.01 18.35
N ALA A 194 7.79 7.77 17.05
CA ALA A 194 6.83 8.31 16.09
C ALA A 194 5.39 7.86 16.40
N ALA A 195 5.19 6.59 16.70
CA ALA A 195 3.89 6.05 17.11
C ALA A 195 3.39 6.70 18.40
N GLY A 196 4.25 6.88 19.41
CA GLY A 196 3.92 7.56 20.66
C GLY A 196 3.52 9.02 20.45
N VAL A 197 4.26 9.77 19.61
CA VAL A 197 3.94 11.15 19.25
C VAL A 197 2.59 11.23 18.52
N LEU A 198 2.34 10.35 17.54
CA LEU A 198 1.06 10.33 16.82
C LEU A 198 -0.10 9.97 17.74
N LEU A 199 0.08 9.03 18.65
CA LEU A 199 -0.91 8.68 19.66
C LEU A 199 -1.21 9.86 20.58
N LEU A 200 -0.16 10.52 21.10
CA LEU A 200 -0.31 11.69 21.95
C LEU A 200 -1.06 12.81 21.24
N LEU A 201 -0.69 13.12 19.99
CA LEU A 201 -1.41 14.10 19.16
C LEU A 201 -2.87 13.72 18.92
N SER A 202 -3.16 12.43 18.73
CA SER A 202 -4.53 11.95 18.55
C SER A 202 -5.41 12.12 19.79
N ILE A 203 -4.81 12.11 20.98
CA ILE A 203 -5.47 12.32 22.27
C ILE A 203 -5.60 13.83 22.59
N LEU A 204 -4.54 14.59 22.41
CA LEU A 204 -4.50 16.01 22.75
C LEU A 204 -5.40 16.87 21.85
N PHE A 205 -5.52 16.49 20.57
CA PHE A 205 -6.32 17.25 19.61
C PHE A 205 -7.81 17.34 19.98
N PRO A 206 -8.54 16.24 20.28
CA PRO A 206 -9.92 16.33 20.74
C PRO A 206 -10.05 17.01 22.10
N LEU A 207 -9.08 16.85 23.01
CA LEU A 207 -9.07 17.49 24.32
C LEU A 207 -8.94 19.02 24.20
N SER A 208 -8.08 19.52 23.31
CA SER A 208 -7.95 20.97 23.05
C SER A 208 -9.28 21.53 22.50
N GLY A 209 -9.92 20.82 21.55
CA GLY A 209 -11.22 21.20 21.03
C GLY A 209 -12.31 21.22 22.09
N TRP A 210 -12.25 20.34 23.08
CA TRP A 210 -13.15 20.33 24.23
C TRP A 210 -12.88 21.50 25.18
N ALA A 211 -11.62 21.78 25.53
CA ALA A 211 -11.22 22.90 26.39
C ALA A 211 -11.64 24.26 25.81
N PHE A 212 -11.43 24.46 24.48
CA PHE A 212 -11.86 25.69 23.80
C PHE A 212 -13.39 25.79 23.60
N ARG A 213 -14.15 24.67 23.66
CA ARG A 213 -15.61 24.68 23.64
C ARG A 213 -16.22 25.03 24.98
N SER A 214 -15.56 24.74 26.09
CA SER A 214 -16.08 25.03 27.43
C SER A 214 -16.13 26.54 27.73
N GLU A 215 -15.29 27.35 27.06
CA GLU A 215 -15.32 28.83 27.19
C GLU A 215 -16.36 29.51 26.30
N ALA A 216 -17.04 28.80 25.38
CA ALA A 216 -17.99 29.32 24.43
C ALA A 216 -19.36 28.62 24.54
N MET A 217 -19.90 28.42 25.74
CA MET A 217 -21.28 28.05 25.93
C MET A 217 -22.20 29.25 25.70
N VAL A 218 -22.41 29.59 24.43
CA VAL A 218 -23.64 30.27 24.03
C VAL A 218 -24.68 29.18 23.84
N PRO A 219 -25.79 29.20 24.60
CA PRO A 219 -26.84 28.20 24.42
C PRO A 219 -27.35 28.21 22.98
N PRO A 220 -27.64 27.05 22.37
CA PRO A 220 -28.20 27.02 21.03
C PRO A 220 -29.54 27.77 21.06
N GLN A 221 -29.61 28.87 20.29
CA GLN A 221 -30.87 29.55 20.06
C GLN A 221 -31.87 28.55 19.45
N PRO A 222 -33.07 28.37 20.03
CA PRO A 222 -34.06 27.51 19.44
C PRO A 222 -34.42 28.08 18.05
N GLN A 223 -34.13 27.29 17.02
CA GLN A 223 -34.64 27.61 15.68
C GLN A 223 -36.17 27.46 15.74
N ILE A 224 -36.85 28.58 15.79
CA ILE A 224 -38.31 28.67 15.59
C ILE A 224 -38.53 28.25 14.14
N LEU A 225 -38.95 27.00 13.94
CA LEU A 225 -39.47 26.54 12.65
C LEU A 225 -40.80 27.25 12.40
N PRO A 226 -41.00 27.87 11.23
CA PRO A 226 -42.31 28.41 10.87
C PRO A 226 -43.31 27.24 10.77
N PRO A 227 -44.50 27.37 11.38
CA PRO A 227 -45.57 26.40 11.23
C PRO A 227 -46.16 26.51 9.82
N ASN A 228 -46.24 25.40 9.12
CA ASN A 228 -46.81 25.17 7.79
C ASN A 228 -45.80 25.08 6.63
N SER A 229 -45.24 23.89 6.49
CA SER A 229 -45.01 23.31 5.16
C SER A 229 -45.26 21.81 5.24
N THR A 230 -46.51 21.42 5.07
CA THR A 230 -46.90 20.11 4.56
C THR A 230 -46.31 19.96 3.17
N THR A 231 -45.14 19.38 3.08
CA THR A 231 -44.62 18.86 1.82
C THR A 231 -43.96 17.53 2.07
N THR A 232 -44.76 16.51 1.88
CA THR A 232 -44.41 15.20 1.37
C THR A 232 -43.18 15.26 0.46
N ALA A 233 -42.23 14.47 0.78
CA ALA A 233 -41.19 13.85 0.02
C ALA A 233 -39.88 13.94 0.80
N THR A 234 -39.70 13.05 1.76
CA THR A 234 -38.39 12.59 2.22
C THR A 234 -37.60 12.11 1.01
N SER A 235 -36.88 13.03 0.38
CA SER A 235 -35.72 12.63 -0.43
C SER A 235 -34.77 11.95 0.55
N THR A 236 -34.79 10.62 0.60
CA THR A 236 -33.76 9.80 1.20
C THR A 236 -32.49 10.09 0.43
N GLN A 237 -31.81 11.14 0.81
CA GLN A 237 -30.46 11.43 0.42
C GLN A 237 -29.65 10.19 0.87
N ALA A 238 -29.14 9.42 -0.08
CA ALA A 238 -28.41 8.20 0.21
C ALA A 238 -27.30 8.55 1.21
N GLN A 239 -27.49 8.11 2.45
CA GLN A 239 -26.60 8.45 3.56
C GLN A 239 -25.20 7.95 3.21
N ARG A 240 -24.27 8.88 3.06
CA ARG A 240 -22.88 8.56 2.67
C ARG A 240 -22.22 7.83 3.84
N LEU A 241 -21.63 6.67 3.56
CA LEU A 241 -20.97 5.84 4.55
C LEU A 241 -19.58 6.42 4.89
N ARG A 242 -19.45 7.05 6.06
CA ARG A 242 -18.22 7.71 6.49
C ARG A 242 -17.08 6.71 6.73
N SER A 243 -17.40 5.53 7.27
CA SER A 243 -16.43 4.48 7.50
C SER A 243 -15.71 4.05 6.22
N LEU A 244 -16.41 3.96 5.08
CA LEU A 244 -15.78 3.59 3.81
C LEU A 244 -14.86 4.70 3.27
N ASP A 245 -15.24 5.97 3.40
CA ASP A 245 -14.38 7.08 3.00
C ASP A 245 -13.14 7.15 3.89
N THR A 246 -13.27 6.90 5.20
CA THR A 246 -12.15 6.83 6.14
C THR A 246 -11.24 5.64 5.84
N PHE A 247 -11.83 4.47 5.53
CA PHE A 247 -11.09 3.27 5.13
C PHE A 247 -10.21 3.54 3.90
N ARG A 248 -10.77 4.15 2.84
CA ARG A 248 -10.01 4.55 1.65
C ARG A 248 -8.91 5.55 1.97
N GLY A 249 -9.19 6.47 2.89
CA GLY A 249 -8.22 7.46 3.34
C GLY A 249 -7.05 6.87 4.10
N ILE A 250 -7.30 5.92 5.00
CA ILE A 250 -6.24 5.18 5.69
C ILE A 250 -5.39 4.42 4.66
N SER A 251 -6.05 3.73 3.72
CA SER A 251 -5.35 2.98 2.68
C SER A 251 -4.45 3.86 1.82
N ILE A 252 -4.92 5.06 1.35
CA ILE A 252 -4.09 5.94 0.52
C ILE A 252 -2.95 6.58 1.30
N VAL A 253 -3.16 6.99 2.55
CA VAL A 253 -2.08 7.58 3.36
C VAL A 253 -1.00 6.54 3.66
N LEU A 254 -1.41 5.31 3.97
CA LEU A 254 -0.46 4.20 4.17
C LEU A 254 0.28 3.86 2.87
N MET A 255 -0.39 3.92 1.71
CA MET A 255 0.24 3.71 0.40
C MET A 255 1.33 4.76 0.13
N VAL A 256 1.02 6.03 0.33
CA VAL A 256 1.99 7.12 0.16
C VAL A 256 3.20 6.91 1.07
N PHE A 257 2.97 6.54 2.33
CA PHE A 257 4.05 6.26 3.29
C PHE A 257 4.97 5.12 2.83
N VAL A 258 4.38 4.01 2.40
CA VAL A 258 5.11 2.83 1.91
C VAL A 258 5.88 3.15 0.62
N ASN A 259 5.24 3.79 -0.36
CA ASN A 259 5.85 4.11 -1.65
C ASN A 259 7.00 5.11 -1.53
N TYR A 260 6.96 5.98 -0.51
CA TYR A 260 8.08 6.88 -0.19
C TYR A 260 9.21 6.20 0.59
N GLY A 261 9.07 4.91 0.90
CA GLY A 261 10.13 4.07 1.46
C GLY A 261 9.93 3.63 2.90
N GLY A 262 8.80 3.98 3.56
CA GLY A 262 8.43 3.46 4.89
C GLY A 262 9.50 3.62 5.98
N GLY A 263 10.30 4.70 5.96
CA GLY A 263 11.42 4.89 6.87
C GLY A 263 12.58 3.90 6.66
N LYS A 264 12.61 3.20 5.53
CA LYS A 264 13.53 2.12 5.15
C LYS A 264 13.45 0.85 6.02
N TYR A 265 12.36 0.66 6.76
CA TYR A 265 12.13 -0.57 7.51
C TYR A 265 11.66 -1.71 6.62
N TRP A 266 12.17 -2.92 6.85
CA TRP A 266 11.83 -4.10 6.06
C TRP A 266 10.33 -4.44 6.11
N TYR A 267 9.67 -4.28 7.25
CA TYR A 267 8.23 -4.59 7.42
C TYR A 267 7.28 -3.56 6.76
N PHE A 268 7.80 -2.44 6.25
CA PHE A 268 7.10 -1.51 5.36
C PHE A 268 7.52 -1.67 3.89
N LYS A 269 8.42 -2.61 3.57
CA LYS A 269 8.70 -3.04 2.21
C LYS A 269 7.77 -4.19 1.84
N HIS A 270 7.59 -4.44 0.56
CA HIS A 270 6.87 -5.61 0.10
C HIS A 270 7.65 -6.89 0.41
N SER A 271 6.92 -7.96 0.78
CA SER A 271 7.51 -9.29 0.91
C SER A 271 8.22 -9.69 -0.39
N ALA A 272 9.39 -10.30 -0.29
CA ALA A 272 10.17 -10.68 -1.46
C ALA A 272 9.43 -11.72 -2.33
N TRP A 273 8.76 -12.69 -1.69
CA TRP A 273 7.92 -13.68 -2.36
C TRP A 273 6.74 -14.08 -1.49
N ASN A 274 6.89 -15.06 -0.60
CA ASN A 274 5.85 -15.47 0.34
C ASN A 274 5.89 -14.59 1.59
N GLY A 275 4.74 -14.45 2.22
CA GLY A 275 4.57 -13.66 3.43
C GLY A 275 3.64 -12.46 3.25
N LEU A 276 3.46 -11.71 4.31
CA LEU A 276 2.59 -10.56 4.37
C LEU A 276 3.25 -9.46 5.20
N THR A 277 3.49 -8.33 4.58
CA THR A 277 3.94 -7.12 5.26
C THR A 277 2.82 -6.07 5.28
N VAL A 278 3.05 -4.97 6.00
CA VAL A 278 2.10 -3.83 6.02
C VAL A 278 1.90 -3.26 4.62
N ALA A 279 2.96 -3.21 3.81
CA ALA A 279 2.89 -2.75 2.43
C ALA A 279 1.95 -3.58 1.55
N ASP A 280 1.87 -4.88 1.81
CA ASP A 280 1.08 -5.81 1.01
C ASP A 280 -0.43 -5.73 1.29
N LEU A 281 -0.86 -5.10 2.38
CA LEU A 281 -2.27 -4.87 2.71
C LEU A 281 -2.90 -3.76 1.88
N VAL A 282 -2.12 -2.78 1.44
CA VAL A 282 -2.62 -1.51 0.93
C VAL A 282 -3.40 -1.67 -0.36
N PHE A 283 -2.81 -2.33 -1.36
CA PHE A 283 -3.45 -2.49 -2.67
C PHE A 283 -4.72 -3.37 -2.62
N PRO A 284 -4.75 -4.54 -1.95
CA PRO A 284 -5.99 -5.29 -1.74
C PRO A 284 -7.09 -4.50 -1.04
N TRP A 285 -6.75 -3.66 -0.08
CA TRP A 285 -7.72 -2.78 0.59
C TRP A 285 -8.32 -1.74 -0.36
N PHE A 286 -7.52 -1.20 -1.30
CA PHE A 286 -8.04 -0.34 -2.37
C PHE A 286 -9.01 -1.08 -3.28
N VAL A 287 -8.69 -2.30 -3.67
CA VAL A 287 -9.55 -3.17 -4.49
C VAL A 287 -10.85 -3.48 -3.75
N PHE A 288 -10.78 -3.82 -2.48
CA PHE A 288 -11.94 -4.05 -1.61
C PHE A 288 -12.82 -2.80 -1.50
N ALA A 289 -12.23 -1.63 -1.26
CA ALA A 289 -12.95 -0.36 -1.18
C ALA A 289 -13.59 0.03 -2.52
N LEU A 290 -12.95 -0.29 -3.66
CA LEU A 290 -13.51 -0.11 -4.99
C LEU A 290 -14.80 -0.93 -5.13
N GLY A 291 -14.78 -2.22 -4.81
CA GLY A 291 -15.95 -3.09 -4.86
C GLY A 291 -17.09 -2.58 -3.97
N SER A 292 -16.77 -2.14 -2.76
CA SER A 292 -17.74 -1.52 -1.85
C SER A 292 -18.36 -0.25 -2.44
N ALA A 293 -17.56 0.59 -3.08
CA ALA A 293 -18.05 1.82 -3.73
C ALA A 293 -18.94 1.51 -4.93
N VAL A 294 -18.62 0.48 -5.72
CA VAL A 294 -19.50 0.02 -6.83
C VAL A 294 -20.86 -0.37 -6.29
N GLY A 295 -20.93 -1.23 -5.26
CA GLY A 295 -22.21 -1.65 -4.66
C GLY A 295 -23.06 -0.48 -4.18
N LEU A 296 -22.47 0.47 -3.44
CA LEU A 296 -23.19 1.64 -2.93
C LEU A 296 -23.63 2.59 -4.05
N SER A 297 -22.83 2.79 -5.09
CA SER A 297 -23.11 3.75 -6.16
C SER A 297 -24.14 3.23 -7.17
N THR A 298 -24.20 1.91 -7.41
CA THR A 298 -25.10 1.29 -8.39
C THR A 298 -26.49 1.01 -7.82
N ALA A 299 -26.61 0.78 -6.51
CA ALA A 299 -27.86 0.43 -5.85
C ALA A 299 -29.00 1.44 -6.09
N GLY A 300 -28.72 2.75 -5.98
CA GLY A 300 -29.71 3.79 -6.18
C GLY A 300 -30.28 3.87 -7.60
N PRO A 301 -29.45 3.98 -8.64
CA PRO A 301 -29.87 3.93 -10.04
C PRO A 301 -30.63 2.66 -10.41
N LEU A 302 -30.16 1.49 -9.95
CA LEU A 302 -30.80 0.21 -10.24
C LEU A 302 -32.18 0.09 -9.58
N ARG A 303 -32.35 0.56 -8.34
CA ARG A 303 -33.66 0.59 -7.66
C ARG A 303 -34.66 1.51 -8.35
N ARG A 304 -34.22 2.61 -8.95
CA ARG A 304 -35.07 3.56 -9.69
C ARG A 304 -35.36 3.15 -11.13
N GLY A 305 -34.69 2.10 -11.63
CA GLY A 305 -34.81 1.65 -13.03
C GLY A 305 -34.36 2.68 -14.08
N ARG A 306 -33.69 3.74 -13.68
CA ARG A 306 -33.16 4.81 -14.55
C ARG A 306 -31.75 5.17 -14.10
N PRO A 307 -30.78 5.29 -15.00
CA PRO A 307 -30.80 5.01 -16.46
C PRO A 307 -30.83 3.51 -16.78
N SER A 308 -31.02 3.17 -18.09
CA SER A 308 -31.04 1.78 -18.54
C SER A 308 -29.75 1.04 -18.18
N ARG A 309 -29.79 -0.30 -18.04
CA ARG A 309 -28.63 -1.14 -17.73
C ARG A 309 -27.47 -0.92 -18.70
N LEU A 310 -27.76 -0.83 -20.00
CA LEU A 310 -26.75 -0.57 -21.02
C LEU A 310 -26.03 0.75 -20.76
N ARG A 311 -26.75 1.83 -20.43
CA ARG A 311 -26.14 3.12 -20.13
C ARG A 311 -25.28 3.09 -18.86
N LEU A 312 -25.69 2.33 -17.83
CA LEU A 312 -24.86 2.11 -16.64
C LEU A 312 -23.61 1.31 -16.96
N SER A 313 -23.71 0.26 -17.77
CA SER A 313 -22.58 -0.55 -18.22
C SER A 313 -21.57 0.28 -19.02
N LEU A 314 -22.06 1.07 -19.98
CA LEU A 314 -21.19 1.95 -20.77
C LEU A 314 -20.46 3.00 -19.89
N ARG A 315 -21.11 3.54 -18.88
CA ARG A 315 -20.46 4.45 -17.92
C ARG A 315 -19.39 3.73 -17.09
N ALA A 316 -19.67 2.52 -16.63
CA ALA A 316 -18.72 1.73 -15.87
C ALA A 316 -17.50 1.36 -16.72
N LEU A 317 -17.74 0.92 -17.96
CA LEU A 317 -16.65 0.59 -18.91
C LEU A 317 -15.83 1.83 -19.29
N TRP A 318 -16.47 2.98 -19.50
CA TRP A 318 -15.76 4.23 -19.78
C TRP A 318 -14.85 4.64 -18.62
N ARG A 319 -15.33 4.55 -17.38
CA ARG A 319 -14.51 4.80 -16.17
C ARG A 319 -13.34 3.83 -16.08
N SER A 320 -13.57 2.56 -16.36
CA SER A 320 -12.52 1.55 -16.37
C SER A 320 -11.48 1.83 -17.46
N LEU A 321 -11.93 2.23 -18.65
CA LEU A 321 -11.03 2.62 -19.74
C LEU A 321 -10.18 3.82 -19.34
N LEU A 322 -10.77 4.85 -18.74
CA LEU A 322 -10.01 6.03 -18.27
C LEU A 322 -8.97 5.65 -17.21
N LEU A 323 -9.33 4.79 -16.23
CA LEU A 323 -8.37 4.29 -15.23
C LEU A 323 -7.22 3.53 -15.90
N PHE A 324 -7.52 2.69 -16.88
CA PHE A 324 -6.54 1.91 -17.62
C PHE A 324 -5.57 2.82 -18.38
N LEU A 325 -6.10 3.83 -19.07
CA LEU A 325 -5.30 4.79 -19.82
C LEU A 325 -4.43 5.67 -18.91
N ILE A 326 -4.98 6.15 -17.78
CA ILE A 326 -4.19 6.87 -16.76
C ILE A 326 -3.06 5.97 -16.25
N GLY A 327 -3.34 4.69 -16.01
CA GLY A 327 -2.32 3.72 -15.61
C GLY A 327 -1.18 3.64 -16.63
N ILE A 328 -1.48 3.37 -17.89
CA ILE A 328 -0.47 3.18 -18.93
C ILE A 328 0.31 4.47 -19.23
N PHE A 329 -0.39 5.60 -19.41
CA PHE A 329 0.27 6.80 -19.93
C PHE A 329 0.83 7.74 -18.87
N ILE A 330 0.34 7.66 -17.64
CA ILE A 330 0.73 8.59 -16.57
C ILE A 330 1.57 7.91 -15.49
N VAL A 331 1.16 6.73 -15.01
CA VAL A 331 1.82 6.08 -13.87
C VAL A 331 2.91 5.12 -14.32
N THR A 332 2.62 4.24 -15.27
CA THR A 332 3.54 3.19 -15.73
C THR A 332 4.88 3.71 -16.27
N PRO A 333 4.98 4.89 -16.92
CA PRO A 333 6.26 5.44 -17.35
C PRO A 333 7.32 5.55 -16.26
N ASN A 334 6.92 5.76 -14.99
CA ASN A 334 7.85 5.82 -13.86
C ASN A 334 8.52 4.46 -13.55
N TYR A 335 7.98 3.37 -14.06
CA TYR A 335 8.45 1.99 -13.86
C TYR A 335 9.13 1.40 -15.10
N CYS A 336 9.32 2.21 -16.15
CA CYS A 336 10.06 1.80 -17.33
C CYS A 336 11.55 2.13 -17.17
N HIS A 337 12.42 1.18 -17.58
CA HIS A 337 13.86 1.38 -17.57
C HIS A 337 14.32 1.79 -18.98
N GLY A 338 14.75 3.02 -19.15
CA GLY A 338 15.24 3.54 -20.42
C GLY A 338 14.33 4.58 -21.07
N PRO A 339 14.58 4.94 -22.35
CA PRO A 339 13.74 5.89 -23.07
C PRO A 339 12.33 5.32 -23.25
N LEU A 340 11.32 6.18 -23.15
CA LEU A 340 9.92 5.82 -23.38
C LEU A 340 9.71 5.47 -24.86
N VAL A 341 9.95 4.20 -25.18
CA VAL A 341 9.65 3.63 -26.51
C VAL A 341 8.51 2.63 -26.37
N TRP A 342 7.63 2.61 -27.35
CA TRP A 342 6.45 1.75 -27.35
C TRP A 342 6.78 0.27 -27.19
N SER A 343 7.91 -0.17 -27.76
CA SER A 343 8.38 -1.57 -27.68
C SER A 343 8.80 -2.04 -26.30
N GLU A 344 9.00 -1.14 -25.33
CA GLU A 344 9.47 -1.45 -23.97
C GLU A 344 8.52 -0.94 -22.89
N LEU A 345 7.35 -0.43 -23.29
CA LEU A 345 6.36 0.08 -22.37
C LEU A 345 5.76 -1.06 -21.54
N ARG A 346 5.89 -0.99 -20.22
CA ARG A 346 5.22 -1.92 -19.30
C ARG A 346 3.70 -1.80 -19.44
N VAL A 347 2.99 -2.91 -19.69
CA VAL A 347 1.53 -2.93 -19.83
C VAL A 347 0.80 -3.20 -18.51
N PRO A 348 1.18 -4.19 -17.68
CA PRO A 348 0.53 -4.42 -16.41
C PRO A 348 0.77 -3.26 -15.41
N GLY A 349 -0.12 -3.13 -14.43
CA GLY A 349 0.03 -2.12 -13.38
C GLY A 349 -1.18 -2.05 -12.46
N VAL A 350 -1.04 -1.29 -11.39
CA VAL A 350 -2.03 -1.16 -10.31
C VAL A 350 -3.36 -0.59 -10.83
N LEU A 351 -3.33 0.51 -11.59
CA LEU A 351 -4.56 1.13 -12.13
C LEU A 351 -5.20 0.28 -13.22
N GLN A 352 -4.42 -0.46 -14.00
CA GLN A 352 -4.90 -1.41 -15.01
C GLN A 352 -5.68 -2.54 -14.33
N ARG A 353 -5.16 -3.11 -13.25
CA ARG A 353 -5.88 -4.11 -12.45
C ARG A 353 -7.16 -3.55 -11.81
N LEU A 354 -7.11 -2.33 -11.25
CA LEU A 354 -8.29 -1.65 -10.73
C LEU A 354 -9.34 -1.42 -11.82
N ALA A 355 -8.93 -1.09 -13.04
CA ALA A 355 -9.80 -0.90 -14.18
C ALA A 355 -10.56 -2.19 -14.53
N VAL A 356 -9.83 -3.31 -14.63
CA VAL A 356 -10.43 -4.63 -14.91
C VAL A 356 -11.38 -5.06 -13.79
N ALA A 357 -10.96 -4.91 -12.54
CA ALA A 357 -11.81 -5.24 -11.38
C ALA A 357 -13.07 -4.37 -11.34
N ASN A 358 -12.96 -3.05 -11.62
CA ASN A 358 -14.10 -2.14 -11.68
C ASN A 358 -15.09 -2.54 -12.79
N ALA A 359 -14.59 -2.86 -13.98
CA ALA A 359 -15.43 -3.33 -15.09
C ALA A 359 -16.17 -4.61 -14.72
N ALA A 360 -15.43 -5.64 -14.25
CA ALA A 360 -15.97 -6.94 -13.91
C ALA A 360 -17.04 -6.84 -12.82
N VAL A 361 -16.72 -6.22 -11.67
CA VAL A 361 -17.65 -6.13 -10.53
C VAL A 361 -18.84 -5.23 -10.84
N SER A 362 -18.66 -4.14 -11.61
CA SER A 362 -19.76 -3.28 -12.04
C SER A 362 -20.73 -4.01 -12.97
N LEU A 363 -20.23 -4.76 -13.95
CA LEU A 363 -21.06 -5.56 -14.84
C LEU A 363 -21.80 -6.67 -14.06
N LEU A 364 -21.09 -7.37 -13.18
CA LEU A 364 -21.72 -8.37 -12.29
C LEU A 364 -22.88 -7.76 -11.51
N GLU A 365 -22.71 -6.58 -10.91
CA GLU A 365 -23.75 -5.94 -10.11
C GLU A 365 -24.91 -5.45 -10.97
N ILE A 366 -24.64 -4.84 -12.12
CA ILE A 366 -25.69 -4.29 -13.01
C ILE A 366 -26.58 -5.41 -13.58
N TYR A 367 -26.02 -6.56 -13.98
CA TYR A 367 -26.77 -7.61 -14.63
C TYR A 367 -27.41 -8.61 -13.67
N ALA A 368 -26.88 -8.76 -12.46
CA ALA A 368 -27.48 -9.64 -11.47
C ALA A 368 -28.70 -9.04 -10.75
N TRP A 369 -28.90 -7.72 -10.79
CA TRP A 369 -30.13 -7.10 -10.30
C TRP A 369 -31.31 -7.44 -11.24
N GLY A 370 -31.96 -8.58 -11.00
CA GLY A 370 -33.21 -8.94 -11.67
C GLY A 370 -34.42 -8.15 -11.13
N PRO A 371 -35.55 -8.13 -11.84
CA PRO A 371 -36.81 -7.52 -11.36
C PRO A 371 -37.32 -8.17 -10.06
N HIS A 372 -36.78 -9.33 -9.69
CA HIS A 372 -37.19 -10.11 -8.52
C HIS A 372 -36.54 -9.67 -7.20
N HIS A 373 -35.65 -8.68 -7.18
CA HIS A 373 -34.89 -8.29 -5.97
C HIS A 373 -35.67 -7.40 -4.99
N SER A 374 -36.82 -6.83 -5.37
CA SER A 374 -37.55 -5.93 -4.48
C SER A 374 -38.59 -6.59 -3.56
N PRO A 375 -39.36 -7.65 -3.97
CA PRO A 375 -40.31 -8.30 -3.06
C PRO A 375 -39.73 -9.52 -2.35
N LEU A 376 -38.92 -10.37 -3.03
CA LEU A 376 -38.41 -11.63 -2.47
C LEU A 376 -37.52 -11.43 -1.24
N ALA A 377 -36.74 -10.35 -1.18
CA ALA A 377 -35.90 -10.06 -0.02
C ALA A 377 -36.71 -9.76 1.25
N ARG A 378 -37.98 -9.34 1.13
CA ARG A 378 -38.89 -9.09 2.27
C ARG A 378 -39.59 -10.38 2.74
N VAL A 379 -39.79 -11.36 1.86
CA VAL A 379 -40.55 -12.60 2.14
C VAL A 379 -39.63 -13.78 2.40
N MET A 380 -38.32 -13.57 2.44
CA MET A 380 -37.36 -14.67 2.60
C MET A 380 -37.49 -15.34 3.97
N ARG A 381 -37.67 -16.66 3.95
CA ARG A 381 -37.79 -17.53 5.14
C ARG A 381 -36.60 -17.39 6.10
N TRP A 382 -35.42 -16.95 5.59
CA TRP A 382 -34.18 -16.75 6.35
C TRP A 382 -33.68 -15.30 6.27
N PRO A 383 -34.17 -14.39 7.12
CA PRO A 383 -33.82 -12.97 7.07
C PRO A 383 -32.32 -12.69 7.20
N TRP A 384 -31.58 -13.59 7.80
CA TRP A 384 -30.15 -13.47 8.03
C TRP A 384 -29.27 -13.76 6.79
N LEU A 385 -29.86 -14.29 5.69
CA LEU A 385 -29.17 -14.54 4.40
C LEU A 385 -29.56 -13.54 3.30
N ARG A 386 -30.19 -12.41 3.64
CA ARG A 386 -30.66 -11.41 2.66
C ARG A 386 -29.55 -10.81 1.81
N ASP A 387 -28.33 -10.76 2.34
CA ASP A 387 -27.15 -10.24 1.64
C ASP A 387 -26.42 -11.28 0.81
N LEU A 388 -26.79 -12.56 0.89
CA LEU A 388 -26.12 -13.67 0.19
C LEU A 388 -27.01 -14.37 -0.83
N LEU A 389 -28.15 -14.92 -0.39
CA LEU A 389 -29.00 -15.78 -1.23
C LEU A 389 -29.49 -15.12 -2.51
N PRO A 390 -29.89 -13.84 -2.57
CA PRO A 390 -30.31 -13.21 -3.82
C PRO A 390 -29.19 -13.11 -4.85
N PHE A 391 -27.94 -13.24 -4.43
CA PHE A 391 -26.74 -13.05 -5.25
C PHE A 391 -25.99 -14.35 -5.55
N TRP A 392 -26.62 -15.51 -5.31
CA TRP A 392 -25.99 -16.81 -5.53
C TRP A 392 -25.40 -17.01 -6.94
N PRO A 393 -26.01 -16.50 -8.06
CA PRO A 393 -25.41 -16.69 -9.38
C PRO A 393 -24.06 -15.98 -9.52
N GLN A 394 -23.91 -14.83 -8.84
CA GLN A 394 -22.63 -14.10 -8.84
C GLN A 394 -21.56 -14.83 -8.03
N TRP A 395 -21.96 -15.42 -6.89
CA TRP A 395 -21.07 -16.28 -6.10
C TRP A 395 -20.61 -17.49 -6.91
N LEU A 396 -21.52 -18.10 -7.69
CA LEU A 396 -21.17 -19.20 -8.60
C LEU A 396 -20.15 -18.75 -9.65
N LEU A 397 -20.40 -17.61 -10.31
CA LEU A 397 -19.50 -17.10 -11.36
C LEU A 397 -18.12 -16.76 -10.81
N VAL A 398 -18.05 -16.09 -9.64
CA VAL A 398 -16.78 -15.78 -8.99
C VAL A 398 -16.08 -17.07 -8.51
N GLY A 399 -16.85 -18.06 -8.04
CA GLY A 399 -16.34 -19.40 -7.74
C GLY A 399 -15.73 -20.10 -8.96
N LEU A 400 -16.38 -20.00 -10.14
CA LEU A 400 -15.83 -20.54 -11.39
C LEU A 400 -14.54 -19.81 -11.80
N LEU A 401 -14.46 -18.49 -11.64
CA LEU A 401 -13.21 -17.75 -11.87
C LEU A 401 -12.09 -18.23 -10.92
N GLN A 402 -12.45 -18.55 -9.66
CA GLN A 402 -11.49 -19.07 -8.69
C GLN A 402 -11.01 -20.48 -9.08
N VAL A 403 -11.92 -21.34 -9.54
CA VAL A 403 -11.56 -22.69 -10.08
C VAL A 403 -10.66 -22.54 -11.30
N ALA A 404 -10.96 -21.62 -12.21
CA ALA A 404 -10.12 -21.35 -13.38
C ALA A 404 -8.71 -20.90 -12.98
N TRP A 405 -8.61 -19.97 -12.00
CA TRP A 405 -7.31 -19.54 -11.48
C TRP A 405 -6.52 -20.71 -10.88
N LEU A 406 -7.16 -21.54 -10.06
CA LEU A 406 -6.53 -22.72 -9.45
C LEU A 406 -6.07 -23.73 -10.52
N SER A 407 -6.94 -24.03 -11.48
CA SER A 407 -6.63 -24.99 -12.55
C SER A 407 -5.46 -24.50 -13.40
N LEU A 408 -5.46 -23.23 -13.82
CA LEU A 408 -4.36 -22.67 -14.60
C LEU A 408 -3.07 -22.61 -13.80
N THR A 409 -3.14 -22.26 -12.53
CA THR A 409 -1.94 -22.14 -11.68
C THR A 409 -1.32 -23.51 -11.38
N LEU A 410 -2.13 -24.53 -11.11
CA LEU A 410 -1.65 -25.83 -10.61
C LEU A 410 -1.50 -26.89 -11.70
N LEU A 411 -2.29 -26.82 -12.79
CA LEU A 411 -2.35 -27.90 -13.79
C LEU A 411 -1.75 -27.51 -15.15
N LEU A 412 -1.52 -26.22 -15.42
CA LEU A 412 -0.95 -25.80 -16.69
C LEU A 412 0.53 -26.25 -16.78
N PRO A 413 0.88 -27.09 -17.76
CA PRO A 413 2.28 -27.47 -17.96
C PRO A 413 3.08 -26.28 -18.51
N VAL A 414 4.18 -25.94 -17.87
CA VAL A 414 5.08 -24.87 -18.29
C VAL A 414 6.38 -25.50 -18.81
N PRO A 415 6.81 -25.20 -20.06
CA PRO A 415 8.02 -25.76 -20.62
C PRO A 415 9.24 -25.50 -19.74
N GLY A 416 9.98 -26.56 -19.39
CA GLY A 416 11.19 -26.48 -18.57
C GLY A 416 10.96 -26.20 -17.08
N CYS A 417 9.72 -26.21 -16.62
CA CYS A 417 9.35 -25.97 -15.23
C CYS A 417 8.49 -27.09 -14.67
N MET A 418 8.55 -27.30 -13.36
CA MET A 418 7.66 -28.23 -12.68
C MET A 418 6.22 -27.73 -12.73
N THR A 419 5.27 -28.63 -13.09
CA THR A 419 3.84 -28.31 -13.10
C THR A 419 3.37 -27.94 -11.70
N GLY A 420 2.57 -26.86 -11.58
CA GLY A 420 2.10 -26.35 -10.29
C GLY A 420 3.17 -25.61 -9.47
N TYR A 421 4.28 -25.22 -10.08
CA TYR A 421 5.32 -24.45 -9.40
C TYR A 421 4.81 -23.06 -9.02
N LEU A 422 4.92 -22.72 -7.72
CA LEU A 422 4.50 -21.44 -7.15
C LEU A 422 5.69 -20.61 -6.62
N GLY A 423 6.90 -21.05 -6.89
CA GLY A 423 8.11 -20.49 -6.29
C GLY A 423 8.64 -19.24 -7.01
N PRO A 424 9.64 -18.60 -6.40
CA PRO A 424 10.26 -17.37 -6.89
C PRO A 424 11.21 -17.59 -8.07
N GLY A 425 11.68 -18.81 -8.31
CA GLY A 425 12.79 -19.06 -9.24
C GLY A 425 14.15 -18.67 -8.68
N GLY A 426 15.12 -18.39 -9.55
CA GLY A 426 16.46 -18.00 -9.16
C GLY A 426 17.18 -19.04 -8.31
N ILE A 427 17.74 -18.62 -7.16
CA ILE A 427 18.42 -19.51 -6.20
C ILE A 427 17.43 -20.22 -5.24
N GLY A 428 16.14 -19.91 -5.29
CA GLY A 428 15.09 -20.57 -4.52
C GLY A 428 14.87 -22.02 -4.98
N SER A 429 14.22 -22.85 -4.16
CA SER A 429 13.92 -24.25 -4.44
C SER A 429 15.18 -25.06 -4.84
N GLY A 430 16.28 -24.83 -4.16
CA GLY A 430 17.57 -25.47 -4.45
C GLY A 430 18.19 -25.09 -5.79
N GLY A 431 17.75 -23.99 -6.42
CA GLY A 431 18.22 -23.53 -7.74
C GLY A 431 17.70 -24.36 -8.92
N SER A 432 16.89 -25.39 -8.69
CA SER A 432 16.41 -26.31 -9.73
C SER A 432 15.44 -25.67 -10.73
N GLN A 433 14.76 -24.59 -10.33
CA GLN A 433 13.73 -23.91 -11.10
C GLN A 433 14.09 -22.44 -11.40
N ALA A 434 15.36 -22.17 -11.72
CA ALA A 434 15.92 -20.81 -11.80
C ALA A 434 15.13 -19.87 -12.74
N ASN A 435 14.66 -20.36 -13.89
CA ASN A 435 13.96 -19.58 -14.91
C ASN A 435 12.42 -19.63 -14.78
N CYS A 436 11.90 -20.24 -13.71
CA CYS A 436 10.47 -20.55 -13.55
C CYS A 436 9.74 -19.56 -12.63
N THR A 437 10.23 -18.34 -12.50
CA THR A 437 9.63 -17.32 -11.61
C THR A 437 8.10 -17.21 -11.82
N GLY A 438 7.33 -17.49 -10.75
CA GLY A 438 5.87 -17.44 -10.75
C GLY A 438 5.18 -18.56 -11.52
N GLY A 439 5.92 -19.57 -12.00
CA GLY A 439 5.37 -20.74 -12.69
C GLY A 439 4.42 -20.36 -13.83
N ALA A 440 3.18 -20.90 -13.80
CA ALA A 440 2.17 -20.65 -14.82
C ALA A 440 1.81 -19.16 -14.98
N ALA A 441 1.78 -18.38 -13.90
CA ALA A 441 1.48 -16.95 -13.96
C ALA A 441 2.53 -16.20 -14.76
N GLY A 442 3.82 -16.37 -14.44
CA GLY A 442 4.90 -15.75 -15.20
C GLY A 442 4.97 -16.24 -16.65
N TYR A 443 4.66 -17.52 -16.91
CA TYR A 443 4.61 -18.05 -18.27
C TYR A 443 3.51 -17.40 -19.12
N ILE A 444 2.29 -17.28 -18.60
CA ILE A 444 1.16 -16.64 -19.30
C ILE A 444 1.49 -15.18 -19.62
N ASP A 445 2.05 -14.45 -18.66
CA ASP A 445 2.40 -13.05 -18.83
C ASP A 445 3.46 -12.87 -19.94
N ARG A 446 4.53 -13.67 -19.94
CA ARG A 446 5.56 -13.65 -20.98
C ARG A 446 5.04 -14.08 -22.35
N TRP A 447 4.15 -15.08 -22.37
CA TRP A 447 3.56 -15.56 -23.63
C TRP A 447 2.65 -14.52 -24.28
N LEU A 448 1.84 -13.78 -23.49
CA LEU A 448 0.90 -12.80 -24.00
C LEU A 448 1.51 -11.42 -24.24
N LEU A 449 2.39 -10.97 -23.34
CA LEU A 449 2.90 -9.60 -23.34
C LEU A 449 4.36 -9.50 -23.76
N THR A 450 5.06 -10.63 -23.88
CA THR A 450 6.52 -10.70 -24.09
C THR A 450 7.32 -10.15 -22.90
N ASP A 451 8.60 -10.48 -22.81
CA ASP A 451 9.49 -10.07 -21.72
C ASP A 451 9.67 -8.54 -21.64
N ARG A 452 9.59 -7.85 -22.78
CA ARG A 452 9.84 -6.39 -22.89
C ARG A 452 8.74 -5.55 -22.24
N HIS A 453 7.50 -6.05 -22.19
CA HIS A 453 6.34 -5.35 -21.65
C HIS A 453 6.04 -5.66 -20.18
N LEU A 454 6.94 -6.41 -19.52
CA LEU A 454 6.84 -6.78 -18.11
C LEU A 454 7.79 -5.97 -17.24
N TYR A 455 7.60 -6.06 -15.92
CA TYR A 455 8.46 -5.39 -14.95
C TYR A 455 9.84 -6.04 -14.90
N GLN A 456 10.88 -5.26 -15.18
CA GLN A 456 12.26 -5.74 -15.34
C GLN A 456 13.02 -5.94 -14.04
N THR A 457 12.60 -5.29 -12.94
CA THR A 457 13.26 -5.34 -11.63
C THR A 457 12.31 -5.82 -10.53
N PRO A 458 11.83 -7.07 -10.60
CA PRO A 458 10.92 -7.60 -9.59
C PRO A 458 11.60 -7.67 -8.20
N THR A 459 10.81 -7.59 -7.14
CA THR A 459 11.29 -7.66 -5.74
C THR A 459 12.08 -8.92 -5.44
N THR A 460 11.79 -10.02 -6.16
CA THR A 460 12.51 -11.29 -6.08
C THR A 460 13.98 -11.19 -6.51
N ARG A 461 14.33 -10.21 -7.36
CA ARG A 461 15.68 -10.12 -7.93
C ARG A 461 16.76 -9.93 -6.87
N ASN A 462 16.47 -9.20 -5.82
CA ASN A 462 17.46 -8.92 -4.78
C ASN A 462 17.74 -10.14 -3.90
N LEU A 463 16.70 -10.83 -3.42
CA LEU A 463 16.82 -11.95 -2.51
C LEU A 463 17.08 -13.26 -3.26
N TYR A 464 16.25 -13.57 -4.26
CA TYR A 464 16.31 -14.85 -5.00
C TYR A 464 17.19 -14.82 -6.25
N ARG A 465 17.77 -13.66 -6.60
CA ARG A 465 18.66 -13.50 -7.77
C ARG A 465 18.00 -13.92 -9.10
N THR A 466 16.73 -13.66 -9.24
CA THR A 466 15.99 -13.97 -10.46
C THR A 466 16.51 -13.12 -11.63
N THR A 467 16.69 -13.74 -12.78
CA THR A 467 17.12 -13.07 -14.03
C THR A 467 15.95 -12.79 -14.97
N VAL A 468 14.88 -13.56 -14.84
CA VAL A 468 13.70 -13.49 -15.72
C VAL A 468 12.80 -12.34 -15.30
N PRO A 469 12.32 -11.49 -16.23
CA PRO A 469 11.32 -10.47 -15.93
C PRO A 469 10.03 -11.08 -15.38
N TYR A 470 9.46 -10.46 -14.38
CA TYR A 470 8.23 -10.90 -13.75
C TYR A 470 7.39 -9.70 -13.29
N ASP A 471 6.11 -9.72 -13.62
CA ASP A 471 5.20 -8.65 -13.23
C ASP A 471 4.26 -9.10 -12.10
N PRO A 472 4.37 -8.50 -10.89
CA PRO A 472 3.46 -8.79 -9.79
C PRO A 472 2.01 -8.37 -10.09
N GLU A 473 1.78 -7.50 -11.08
CA GLU A 473 0.48 -7.08 -11.59
C GLU A 473 0.03 -7.86 -12.85
N GLY A 474 0.52 -9.08 -13.05
CA GLY A 474 0.23 -9.93 -14.21
C GLY A 474 -1.24 -10.34 -14.39
N ILE A 475 -1.52 -10.98 -15.52
CA ILE A 475 -2.88 -11.27 -16.01
C ILE A 475 -3.59 -12.29 -15.12
N LEU A 476 -2.91 -13.43 -14.84
CA LEU A 476 -3.54 -14.52 -14.07
C LEU A 476 -3.96 -14.08 -12.68
N GLY A 477 -3.12 -13.30 -11.98
CA GLY A 477 -3.44 -12.73 -10.66
C GLY A 477 -4.66 -11.79 -10.70
N THR A 478 -4.99 -11.21 -11.84
CA THR A 478 -6.14 -10.30 -11.99
C THR A 478 -7.48 -10.99 -11.77
N LEU A 479 -7.59 -12.31 -11.99
CA LEU A 479 -8.80 -13.09 -11.65
C LEU A 479 -9.08 -13.02 -10.15
N ASN A 480 -8.06 -13.14 -9.32
CA ASN A 480 -8.18 -13.04 -7.87
C ASN A 480 -8.38 -11.59 -7.38
N VAL A 481 -7.95 -10.60 -8.15
CA VAL A 481 -8.30 -9.19 -7.88
C VAL A 481 -9.80 -8.97 -8.03
N VAL A 482 -10.46 -9.61 -8.99
CA VAL A 482 -11.92 -9.57 -9.13
C VAL A 482 -12.61 -10.18 -7.90
N LEU A 483 -12.08 -11.28 -7.35
CA LEU A 483 -12.57 -11.86 -6.08
C LEU A 483 -12.42 -10.88 -4.92
N SER A 484 -11.27 -10.19 -4.80
CA SER A 484 -11.04 -9.18 -3.75
C SER A 484 -12.05 -8.03 -3.84
N ALA A 485 -12.33 -7.54 -5.07
CA ALA A 485 -13.34 -6.51 -5.31
C ALA A 485 -14.76 -7.00 -5.02
N PHE A 486 -15.06 -8.25 -5.35
CA PHE A 486 -16.35 -8.87 -5.07
C PHE A 486 -16.61 -9.03 -3.56
N LEU A 487 -15.60 -9.34 -2.76
CA LEU A 487 -15.70 -9.33 -1.30
C LEU A 487 -16.01 -7.92 -0.77
N GLY A 488 -15.44 -6.88 -1.36
CA GLY A 488 -15.81 -5.50 -1.09
C GLY A 488 -17.25 -5.17 -1.48
N LEU A 489 -17.73 -5.66 -2.62
CA LEU A 489 -19.12 -5.55 -3.04
C LEU A 489 -20.06 -6.22 -2.02
N GLN A 490 -19.68 -7.37 -1.48
CA GLN A 490 -20.42 -8.05 -0.42
C GLN A 490 -20.53 -7.21 0.86
N ALA A 491 -19.48 -6.50 1.24
CA ALA A 491 -19.54 -5.56 2.37
C ALA A 491 -20.59 -4.46 2.14
N ALA A 492 -20.67 -3.89 0.93
CA ALA A 492 -21.69 -2.92 0.57
C ALA A 492 -23.11 -3.52 0.63
N ARG A 493 -23.30 -4.74 0.15
CA ARG A 493 -24.59 -5.46 0.21
C ARG A 493 -25.04 -5.68 1.65
N THR A 494 -24.13 -6.01 2.55
CA THR A 494 -24.42 -6.14 3.98
C THR A 494 -25.00 -4.82 4.51
N VAL A 495 -24.35 -3.68 4.25
CA VAL A 495 -24.85 -2.36 4.68
C VAL A 495 -26.22 -2.04 4.06
N LEU A 496 -26.42 -2.31 2.77
CA LEU A 496 -27.65 -2.03 2.04
C LEU A 496 -28.82 -2.94 2.44
N SER A 497 -28.54 -4.17 2.90
CA SER A 497 -29.54 -5.15 3.32
C SER A 497 -30.04 -4.95 4.75
N PHE A 498 -29.22 -4.31 5.61
CA PHE A 498 -29.52 -4.08 7.03
C PHE A 498 -29.42 -2.60 7.40
N PRO A 499 -30.20 -1.71 6.77
CA PRO A 499 -30.13 -0.27 7.03
C PRO A 499 -30.54 0.03 8.48
N GLY A 500 -29.69 0.78 9.20
CA GLY A 500 -29.94 1.18 10.59
C GLY A 500 -29.58 0.12 11.66
N ASP A 501 -29.34 -1.15 11.28
CA ASP A 501 -28.88 -2.18 12.21
C ASP A 501 -27.35 -2.22 12.29
N HIS A 502 -26.78 -1.22 12.93
CA HIS A 502 -25.31 -1.12 13.08
C HIS A 502 -24.70 -2.35 13.78
N ARG A 503 -25.38 -2.91 14.79
CA ARG A 503 -24.89 -4.11 15.50
C ARG A 503 -24.88 -5.34 14.59
N GLY A 504 -25.94 -5.51 13.80
CA GLY A 504 -26.04 -6.59 12.82
C GLY A 504 -24.97 -6.47 11.72
N ILE A 505 -24.69 -5.25 11.22
CA ILE A 505 -23.63 -4.99 10.23
C ILE A 505 -22.26 -5.36 10.81
N VAL A 506 -21.90 -4.84 12.00
CA VAL A 506 -20.61 -5.14 12.63
C VAL A 506 -20.43 -6.64 12.85
N ARG A 507 -21.47 -7.32 13.41
CA ARG A 507 -21.41 -8.78 13.61
C ARG A 507 -21.15 -9.52 12.30
N ARG A 508 -21.76 -9.11 11.19
CA ARG A 508 -21.55 -9.72 9.87
C ARG A 508 -20.16 -9.48 9.34
N PHE A 509 -19.62 -8.28 9.47
CA PHE A 509 -18.23 -8.00 9.11
C PHE A 509 -17.26 -8.88 9.90
N LEU A 510 -17.50 -9.06 11.21
CA LEU A 510 -16.69 -9.95 12.04
C LEU A 510 -16.83 -11.43 11.64
N LEU A 511 -18.04 -11.87 11.26
CA LEU A 511 -18.25 -13.23 10.74
C LEU A 511 -17.53 -13.46 9.41
N TRP A 512 -17.58 -12.49 8.48
CA TRP A 512 -16.79 -12.54 7.24
C TRP A 512 -15.29 -12.58 7.52
N ALA A 513 -14.80 -11.74 8.43
CA ALA A 513 -13.40 -11.75 8.83
C ALA A 513 -12.98 -13.10 9.39
N ALA A 514 -13.76 -13.66 10.31
CA ALA A 514 -13.49 -14.97 10.89
C ALA A 514 -13.48 -16.09 9.84
N LEU A 515 -14.49 -16.14 8.94
CA LEU A 515 -14.56 -17.12 7.88
C LEU A 515 -13.34 -17.05 6.95
N LEU A 516 -13.00 -15.85 6.48
CA LEU A 516 -11.87 -15.64 5.57
C LEU A 516 -10.53 -15.91 6.25
N GLY A 517 -10.42 -15.57 7.55
CA GLY A 517 -9.24 -15.89 8.36
C GLY A 517 -9.04 -17.40 8.52
N VAL A 518 -10.11 -18.15 8.79
CA VAL A 518 -10.05 -19.63 8.86
C VAL A 518 -9.67 -20.23 7.51
N ILE A 519 -10.27 -19.76 6.41
CA ILE A 519 -9.89 -20.22 5.05
C ILE A 519 -8.40 -19.96 4.79
N SER A 520 -7.91 -18.76 5.13
CA SER A 520 -6.50 -18.44 4.97
C SER A 520 -5.60 -19.36 5.82
N ALA A 521 -5.94 -19.58 7.08
CA ALA A 521 -5.19 -20.45 7.99
C ALA A 521 -5.12 -21.90 7.46
N VAL A 522 -6.21 -22.42 6.92
CA VAL A 522 -6.25 -23.76 6.30
C VAL A 522 -5.36 -23.82 5.04
N LEU A 523 -5.46 -22.83 4.15
CA LEU A 523 -4.67 -22.78 2.91
C LEU A 523 -3.17 -22.66 3.19
N THR A 524 -2.79 -21.91 4.20
CA THR A 524 -1.39 -21.69 4.57
C THR A 524 -0.85 -22.70 5.59
N LYS A 525 -1.69 -23.57 6.15
CA LYS A 525 -1.36 -24.42 7.33
C LYS A 525 -0.74 -23.61 8.49
N CYS A 526 -1.10 -22.34 8.62
CA CYS A 526 -0.51 -21.40 9.56
C CYS A 526 1.02 -21.26 9.45
N THR A 527 1.60 -21.62 8.29
CA THR A 527 3.02 -21.45 7.99
C THR A 527 3.21 -20.39 6.90
N ARG A 528 4.43 -19.86 6.79
CA ARG A 528 4.76 -18.88 5.76
C ARG A 528 4.91 -19.50 4.38
N ASP A 529 5.63 -20.62 4.29
CA ASP A 529 6.11 -21.19 3.02
C ASP A 529 5.56 -22.60 2.73
N GLU A 530 5.18 -23.38 3.76
CA GLU A 530 4.84 -24.81 3.66
C GLU A 530 3.34 -25.09 3.50
N GLY A 531 2.54 -24.06 3.27
CA GLY A 531 1.10 -24.19 3.05
C GLY A 531 0.75 -24.81 1.69
N PHE A 532 -0.51 -25.24 1.52
CA PHE A 532 -1.05 -25.66 0.21
C PHE A 532 -0.98 -24.51 -0.81
N LEU A 533 -1.30 -23.30 -0.36
CA LEU A 533 -1.19 -22.05 -1.08
C LEU A 533 -0.62 -20.99 -0.13
N PRO A 534 0.68 -20.72 -0.16
CA PRO A 534 1.28 -19.67 0.65
C PRO A 534 0.68 -18.29 0.38
N VAL A 535 0.72 -17.40 1.36
CA VAL A 535 0.35 -16.00 1.14
C VAL A 535 1.37 -15.36 0.22
N ASN A 536 0.95 -15.02 -1.00
CA ASN A 536 1.84 -14.47 -2.01
C ASN A 536 1.14 -13.35 -2.80
N LYS A 537 1.67 -12.13 -2.66
CA LYS A 537 1.21 -10.94 -3.37
C LYS A 537 1.51 -11.03 -4.87
N ASN A 538 2.69 -11.53 -5.22
CA ASN A 538 3.18 -11.54 -6.60
C ASN A 538 2.32 -12.47 -7.49
N LEU A 539 1.81 -13.57 -6.93
CA LEU A 539 0.85 -14.46 -7.58
C LEU A 539 -0.60 -14.04 -7.37
N TRP A 540 -0.86 -13.13 -6.43
CA TRP A 540 -2.19 -12.81 -5.93
C TRP A 540 -2.95 -14.06 -5.50
N SER A 541 -2.31 -14.89 -4.67
CA SER A 541 -2.85 -16.20 -4.26
C SER A 541 -4.20 -16.07 -3.54
N THR A 542 -5.01 -17.13 -3.54
CA THR A 542 -6.29 -17.14 -2.82
C THR A 542 -6.12 -16.91 -1.33
N SER A 543 -5.04 -17.45 -0.72
CA SER A 543 -4.66 -17.19 0.66
C SER A 543 -4.35 -15.72 0.90
N PHE A 544 -3.70 -15.05 -0.05
CA PHE A 544 -3.45 -13.61 0.02
C PHE A 544 -4.76 -12.80 -0.04
N VAL A 545 -5.70 -13.17 -0.92
CA VAL A 545 -7.03 -12.52 -0.97
C VAL A 545 -7.79 -12.72 0.34
N THR A 546 -7.82 -13.94 0.86
CA THR A 546 -8.61 -14.24 2.07
C THR A 546 -8.05 -13.56 3.31
N VAL A 547 -6.72 -13.54 3.51
CA VAL A 547 -6.11 -12.86 4.66
C VAL A 547 -6.25 -11.34 4.56
N THR A 548 -6.03 -10.75 3.38
CA THR A 548 -6.15 -9.29 3.22
C THR A 548 -7.59 -8.80 3.34
N ALA A 549 -8.56 -9.59 2.84
CA ALA A 549 -9.98 -9.31 3.03
C ALA A 549 -10.44 -9.53 4.48
N CYS A 550 -9.89 -10.52 5.20
CA CYS A 550 -10.10 -10.67 6.64
C CYS A 550 -9.75 -9.36 7.38
N PHE A 551 -8.54 -8.83 7.18
CA PHE A 551 -8.13 -7.57 7.77
C PHE A 551 -8.96 -6.37 7.28
N ALA A 552 -9.40 -6.37 6.00
CA ALA A 552 -10.29 -5.33 5.47
C ALA A 552 -11.64 -5.31 6.19
N PHE A 553 -12.26 -6.47 6.41
CA PHE A 553 -13.52 -6.57 7.15
C PHE A 553 -13.35 -6.19 8.64
N LEU A 554 -12.24 -6.58 9.29
CA LEU A 554 -11.94 -6.16 10.67
C LEU A 554 -11.80 -4.64 10.78
N LEU A 555 -11.00 -4.04 9.89
CA LEU A 555 -10.82 -2.59 9.87
C LEU A 555 -12.13 -1.87 9.57
N LEU A 556 -12.91 -2.35 8.59
CA LEU A 556 -14.20 -1.74 8.24
C LEU A 556 -15.22 -1.88 9.38
N ALA A 557 -15.22 -3.01 10.12
CA ALA A 557 -16.07 -3.19 11.29
C ALA A 557 -15.73 -2.17 12.39
N ALA A 558 -14.44 -1.99 12.69
CA ALA A 558 -13.97 -1.02 13.67
C ALA A 558 -14.31 0.42 13.27
N LEU A 559 -14.07 0.77 12.00
CA LEU A 559 -14.40 2.09 11.47
C LEU A 559 -15.91 2.34 11.46
N HIS A 560 -16.72 1.35 11.06
CA HIS A 560 -18.18 1.48 11.07
C HIS A 560 -18.71 1.68 12.50
N LEU A 561 -18.15 0.95 13.46
CA LEU A 561 -18.48 1.13 14.87
C LEU A 561 -18.13 2.54 15.36
N ALA A 562 -16.93 3.02 15.06
CA ALA A 562 -16.45 4.31 15.56
C ALA A 562 -17.11 5.51 14.87
N THR A 563 -17.31 5.48 13.52
CA THR A 563 -17.73 6.66 12.74
C THR A 563 -19.21 6.69 12.44
N ASP A 564 -19.84 5.53 12.15
CA ASP A 564 -21.24 5.48 11.71
C ASP A 564 -22.20 5.07 12.84
N ALA A 565 -21.78 4.16 13.75
CA ALA A 565 -22.62 3.67 14.82
C ALA A 565 -22.52 4.52 16.10
N LEU A 566 -21.35 4.63 16.71
CA LEU A 566 -21.12 5.37 17.93
C LEU A 566 -20.85 6.85 17.70
N GLN A 567 -20.45 7.23 16.50
CA GLN A 567 -20.13 8.60 16.10
C GLN A 567 -19.10 9.31 17.00
N VAL A 568 -18.23 8.51 17.67
CA VAL A 568 -17.16 9.02 18.54
C VAL A 568 -16.02 9.65 17.76
N TRP A 569 -15.89 9.29 16.48
CA TRP A 569 -14.87 9.81 15.57
C TRP A 569 -15.49 10.21 14.21
N THR A 570 -15.04 11.32 13.67
CA THR A 570 -15.52 11.82 12.36
C THR A 570 -14.79 11.20 11.17
N GLY A 571 -13.75 10.39 11.42
CA GLY A 571 -12.86 9.83 10.40
C GLY A 571 -11.76 10.79 9.94
N THR A 572 -11.68 12.00 10.49
CA THR A 572 -10.65 12.99 10.16
C THR A 572 -9.31 12.61 10.81
N PRO A 573 -8.18 12.86 10.13
CA PRO A 573 -7.99 13.54 8.83
C PRO A 573 -8.14 12.61 7.61
N PHE A 574 -8.20 11.29 7.81
CA PHE A 574 -8.22 10.28 6.74
C PHE A 574 -9.43 10.41 5.80
N HIS A 575 -10.58 10.80 6.35
CA HIS A 575 -11.78 11.04 5.55
C HIS A 575 -11.53 11.97 4.36
N TYR A 576 -10.72 13.02 4.51
CA TYR A 576 -10.40 13.94 3.42
C TYR A 576 -9.60 13.28 2.30
N ALA A 577 -8.62 12.46 2.65
CA ALA A 577 -7.83 11.67 1.69
C ALA A 577 -8.70 10.66 0.93
N GLY A 578 -9.63 10.00 1.63
CA GLY A 578 -10.58 9.05 1.05
C GLY A 578 -11.59 9.66 0.08
N MET A 579 -11.77 10.99 0.10
CA MET A 579 -12.63 11.70 -0.86
C MET A 579 -12.00 11.91 -2.23
N ASN A 580 -10.65 11.93 -2.31
CA ASN A 580 -9.87 12.13 -3.54
C ASN A 580 -8.75 11.09 -3.72
N PRO A 581 -9.02 9.78 -3.55
CA PRO A 581 -7.94 8.78 -3.51
C PRO A 581 -7.18 8.67 -4.83
N LEU A 582 -7.86 8.82 -5.98
CA LEU A 582 -7.21 8.74 -7.29
C LEU A 582 -6.24 9.92 -7.51
N LEU A 583 -6.63 11.13 -7.14
CA LEU A 583 -5.77 12.30 -7.29
C LEU A 583 -4.51 12.17 -6.42
N LEU A 584 -4.68 11.70 -5.17
CA LEU A 584 -3.54 11.47 -4.30
C LEU A 584 -2.64 10.34 -4.83
N TYR A 585 -3.24 9.26 -5.36
CA TYR A 585 -2.49 8.16 -5.95
C TYR A 585 -1.65 8.62 -7.15
N VAL A 586 -2.27 9.25 -8.14
CA VAL A 586 -1.55 9.73 -9.32
C VAL A 586 -0.56 10.83 -8.95
N GLY A 587 -0.95 11.74 -8.05
CA GLY A 587 -0.10 12.85 -7.64
C GLY A 587 1.17 12.40 -6.91
N HIS A 588 1.08 11.46 -5.98
CA HIS A 588 2.27 11.00 -5.26
C HIS A 588 3.22 10.19 -6.15
N GLU A 589 2.70 9.42 -7.11
CA GLU A 589 3.50 8.70 -8.10
C GLU A 589 4.24 9.66 -9.04
N LEU A 590 3.54 10.66 -9.60
CA LEU A 590 4.15 11.66 -10.47
C LEU A 590 5.22 12.49 -9.75
N LEU A 591 5.00 12.81 -8.50
CA LEU A 591 5.90 13.63 -7.69
C LEU A 591 6.91 12.80 -6.87
N ALA A 592 6.97 11.49 -7.05
CA ALA A 592 7.85 10.59 -6.28
C ALA A 592 9.33 10.99 -6.36
N SER A 593 9.78 11.53 -7.49
CA SER A 593 11.16 12.01 -7.66
C SER A 593 11.44 13.34 -6.97
N PHE A 594 10.39 14.11 -6.65
CA PHE A 594 10.50 15.44 -6.03
C PHE A 594 10.12 15.43 -4.54
N PHE A 595 9.34 14.44 -4.11
CA PHE A 595 8.89 14.27 -2.74
C PHE A 595 9.52 13.04 -2.07
N PRO A 596 9.76 13.09 -0.78
CA PRO A 596 9.88 14.28 0.07
C PRO A 596 11.12 15.04 -0.33
N PHE A 597 11.09 16.36 -0.38
CA PHE A 597 12.14 17.25 -0.88
C PHE A 597 13.54 16.70 -0.61
N ARG A 598 14.23 16.21 -1.63
CA ARG A 598 15.61 15.74 -1.53
C ARG A 598 16.51 16.97 -1.51
N TRP A 599 16.68 17.56 -0.34
CA TRP A 599 17.67 18.60 -0.14
C TRP A 599 19.05 17.96 -0.03
N GLY A 600 19.70 17.80 -1.19
CA GLY A 600 20.98 17.14 -1.31
C GLY A 600 20.87 15.63 -1.04
N ALA A 601 21.60 14.81 -1.78
CA ALA A 601 21.79 13.42 -1.34
C ALA A 601 22.42 13.51 0.05
N PRO A 602 21.82 12.96 1.11
CA PRO A 602 22.56 12.87 2.35
C PRO A 602 23.84 12.11 2.02
N PRO A 603 25.00 12.57 2.48
CA PRO A 603 26.15 11.72 2.60
C PRO A 603 25.70 10.46 3.32
N ALA A 604 26.49 9.40 3.25
CA ALA A 604 26.23 8.09 3.86
C ALA A 604 25.37 8.17 5.14
N PRO A 605 24.49 7.19 5.39
CA PRO A 605 23.53 7.25 6.48
C PRO A 605 24.22 7.76 7.75
N PRO A 606 23.60 8.70 8.48
CA PRO A 606 24.26 9.30 9.63
C PRO A 606 24.65 8.21 10.61
N ALA A 607 25.91 8.14 10.94
CA ALA A 607 26.47 7.27 11.96
C ALA A 607 25.99 7.72 13.36
N GLY A 608 24.69 7.70 13.58
CA GLY A 608 24.05 8.12 14.82
C GLY A 608 23.31 6.97 15.49
N PRO A 609 22.89 7.15 16.75
CA PRO A 609 22.16 6.11 17.51
C PRO A 609 20.79 5.76 16.93
N LEU A 610 20.28 6.54 15.96
CA LEU A 610 18.95 6.36 15.38
C LEU A 610 18.96 6.50 13.85
N PRO A 611 19.52 5.54 13.13
CA PRO A 611 19.76 5.64 11.68
C PRO A 611 18.49 5.76 10.84
N HIS A 612 17.38 5.18 11.30
CA HIS A 612 16.07 5.24 10.63
C HIS A 612 15.26 6.51 10.93
N ALA A 613 15.68 7.33 11.90
CA ALA A 613 14.89 8.49 12.34
C ALA A 613 14.69 9.50 11.21
N TRP A 614 15.72 9.80 10.44
CA TRP A 614 15.65 10.77 9.35
C TRP A 614 14.77 10.29 8.18
N PRO A 615 14.97 9.09 7.60
CA PRO A 615 14.08 8.59 6.57
C PRO A 615 12.62 8.49 7.03
N LEU A 616 12.39 8.08 8.29
CA LEU A 616 11.05 7.98 8.85
C LEU A 616 10.39 9.36 8.97
N ALA A 617 11.09 10.34 9.54
CA ALA A 617 10.59 11.72 9.66
C ALA A 617 10.26 12.31 8.29
N GLN A 618 11.15 12.14 7.31
CA GLN A 618 10.96 12.60 5.94
C GLN A 618 9.70 12.01 5.30
N ASN A 619 9.47 10.71 5.44
CA ASN A 619 8.30 10.04 4.88
C ASN A 619 7.00 10.44 5.60
N LEU A 620 7.05 10.65 6.92
CA LEU A 620 5.89 11.15 7.69
C LEU A 620 5.52 12.59 7.30
N VAL A 621 6.51 13.46 7.10
CA VAL A 621 6.28 14.84 6.62
C VAL A 621 5.64 14.81 5.23
N ALA A 622 6.13 13.97 4.32
CA ALA A 622 5.54 13.82 2.99
C ALA A 622 4.07 13.37 3.06
N CYS A 623 3.76 12.39 3.92
CA CYS A 623 2.38 11.97 4.15
C CYS A 623 1.52 13.10 4.72
N ALA A 624 2.04 13.86 5.69
CA ALA A 624 1.33 14.99 6.27
C ALA A 624 1.00 16.06 5.22
N ILE A 625 1.94 16.36 4.30
CA ILE A 625 1.70 17.30 3.19
C ILE A 625 0.57 16.80 2.29
N TRP A 626 0.55 15.52 1.91
CA TRP A 626 -0.53 14.95 1.10
C TRP A 626 -1.89 14.98 1.83
N VAL A 627 -1.91 14.78 3.14
CA VAL A 627 -3.14 14.93 3.95
C VAL A 627 -3.61 16.39 3.95
N VAL A 628 -2.70 17.37 4.05
CA VAL A 628 -3.04 18.80 3.94
C VAL A 628 -3.56 19.14 2.55
N VAL A 629 -2.96 18.62 1.49
CA VAL A 629 -3.47 18.76 0.11
C VAL A 629 -4.90 18.20 0.01
N ALA A 630 -5.15 17.00 0.53
CA ALA A 630 -6.46 16.39 0.54
C ALA A 630 -7.51 17.24 1.30
N TRP A 631 -7.12 17.79 2.43
CA TRP A 631 -7.97 18.70 3.19
C TRP A 631 -8.29 19.98 2.41
N ARG A 632 -7.30 20.59 1.77
CA ARG A 632 -7.50 21.79 0.92
C ARG A 632 -8.46 21.50 -0.22
N LEU A 633 -8.27 20.39 -0.94
CA LEU A 633 -9.16 19.97 -2.01
C LEU A 633 -10.60 19.77 -1.52
N HIS A 634 -10.76 19.15 -0.35
CA HIS A 634 -12.05 18.97 0.29
C HIS A 634 -12.71 20.32 0.65
N HIS A 635 -11.92 21.25 1.21
CA HIS A 635 -12.42 22.58 1.59
C HIS A 635 -12.91 23.37 0.37
N HIS A 636 -12.21 23.28 -0.76
CA HIS A 636 -12.62 23.89 -2.03
C HIS A 636 -13.64 23.05 -2.80
N ARG A 637 -14.15 21.95 -2.25
CA ARG A 637 -15.11 21.01 -2.87
C ARG A 637 -14.64 20.48 -4.23
N LEU A 638 -13.32 20.36 -4.42
CA LEU A 638 -12.72 19.81 -5.60
C LEU A 638 -12.58 18.29 -5.43
N PHE A 639 -13.37 17.53 -6.19
CA PHE A 639 -13.34 16.07 -6.17
C PHE A 639 -13.14 15.54 -7.57
N LEU A 640 -12.03 14.84 -7.79
CA LEU A 640 -11.78 14.14 -9.04
C LEU A 640 -12.65 12.87 -9.07
N LYS A 641 -13.80 12.96 -9.75
CA LYS A 641 -14.70 11.83 -9.98
C LYS A 641 -14.50 11.34 -11.41
N LEU A 642 -14.01 10.11 -11.56
CA LEU A 642 -14.04 9.39 -12.81
C LEU A 642 -15.39 8.71 -13.02
#